data_9bc06a3afa6900bfb0c1376e83c85de9
#
_entry.id   9bc06a3afa6900bfb0c1376e83c85de9
#
_cell.length_a   1.000
_cell.length_b   1.000
_cell.length_c   1.000
_cell.angle_alpha   90.00
_cell.angle_beta   90.00
_cell.angle_gamma   90.00
#
_symmetry.space_group_name_H-M   'P 1'
#
loop_
_entity.id
_entity.type
_entity.pdbx_description
1 polymer ?
#
loop_
_entity_poly.entity_id
_entity_poly.type
_entity_poly.pdbx_seq_one_letter_code
_entity_poly.pdbx_strand_id
1 'polypeptide(L)'
;MIMKNNKSAFFAVAVSAMLGMGAIEANAQQTRYEGMVTIHQKDGTKTSFNESDLWRIENREDYVYAVTKQIQPQKYTDVDHVSFDWIAQEVGNISLNYKRDISADELKQATRDMRTQLKDAQGAIYSLRSGNEGGLQALLYQSQNTLGPDCYVQYFCVPHSDFSYSYYELRSTYDLCKFFINNLSVGFSTMTYKMAPTLNAEKIDYMPEIKAIYLTLFNYAAIENVDLFGPLTYYDNKGNFDGSSFKYDRVKDIYYQAKADIDAAIECFKYYKDHRSEAYKKQIGRIIGVYATLLSSYDTDPSDLSVWIRFANSLKLRMAIHMSKVEPATAKQWAEEAVAGGVIENEADEIGLFPSIFGTAHPLVEIMGWNDIVMGASFINLLQNLDHPYMKYLFTKNSIALEKSKQAVSGTSAPAVTPKGGVYVGMRNGVTPGIGRAADANPYCGYSTLDKTYFAECNPPLYLMKVSEVNFLRAEGALRGWNMGGTAQSFYEQGIRTAYLEDRNYKENEYTKHVEQYLNVNAPKGIAYVDPQGLTPDMPSVTKIGVKWNEGDSKETKLEKIITQKYIASFPYSYESWVDLRRTGYPKLFPILNTEHSDGTIKPGDPKVQTADNIMRRIPWVPDDSQTKEDINDTGIPALSEDTNNKPATDTQMQRLWWDVDAPNF
;
A
#
# COMPACT_ATOMS: atom_id res chain seq x y z
N MET A 1 29.05 -27.32 -25.83
CA MET A 1 29.49 -25.95 -25.54
C MET A 1 28.42 -25.36 -24.66
N ILE A 2 28.69 -25.17 -23.39
CA ILE A 2 27.72 -24.66 -22.43
C ILE A 2 27.55 -23.17 -22.74
N MET A 3 26.39 -22.76 -23.24
CA MET A 3 26.06 -21.31 -23.34
C MET A 3 25.82 -20.75 -21.92
N LYS A 4 26.88 -20.61 -21.16
CA LYS A 4 26.94 -19.68 -20.02
C LYS A 4 27.69 -18.44 -20.52
N ASN A 5 27.06 -17.29 -20.51
CA ASN A 5 27.59 -15.94 -20.76
C ASN A 5 27.31 -15.30 -22.13
N ASN A 6 26.04 -15.13 -22.47
CA ASN A 6 25.68 -14.06 -23.41
C ASN A 6 24.36 -13.36 -23.10
N LYS A 7 23.88 -13.44 -21.84
CA LYS A 7 22.71 -12.66 -21.42
C LYS A 7 22.93 -11.14 -21.49
N SER A 8 24.19 -10.67 -21.37
CA SER A 8 24.52 -9.24 -21.34
C SER A 8 24.60 -8.56 -22.71
N ALA A 9 24.82 -9.30 -23.78
CA ALA A 9 24.98 -8.71 -25.12
C ALA A 9 23.64 -8.54 -25.86
N PHE A 10 22.63 -9.34 -25.52
CA PHE A 10 21.32 -9.25 -26.15
C PHE A 10 20.42 -8.17 -25.55
N PHE A 11 20.58 -7.85 -24.28
CA PHE A 11 19.84 -6.73 -23.65
C PHE A 11 20.14 -5.36 -24.28
N ALA A 12 21.35 -5.15 -24.76
CA ALA A 12 21.76 -3.88 -25.38
C ALA A 12 21.10 -3.63 -26.75
N VAL A 13 20.69 -4.69 -27.46
CA VAL A 13 20.07 -4.55 -28.80
C VAL A 13 18.57 -4.31 -28.71
N ALA A 14 17.89 -4.90 -27.72
CA ALA A 14 16.46 -4.69 -27.51
C ALA A 14 16.12 -3.28 -27.01
N VAL A 15 16.98 -2.71 -26.15
CA VAL A 15 16.82 -1.33 -25.64
C VAL A 15 17.05 -0.30 -26.74
N SER A 16 17.92 -0.57 -27.73
CA SER A 16 18.15 0.36 -28.84
C SER A 16 17.00 0.40 -29.87
N ALA A 17 16.20 -0.65 -29.96
CA ALA A 17 15.03 -0.70 -30.85
C ALA A 17 13.82 0.06 -30.27
N MET A 18 13.74 0.22 -28.94
CA MET A 18 12.65 0.96 -28.28
C MET A 18 12.83 2.48 -28.27
N LEU A 19 14.03 2.98 -28.50
CA LEU A 19 14.33 4.42 -28.52
C LEU A 19 14.01 5.11 -29.87
N GLY A 20 13.57 4.36 -30.88
CA GLY A 20 13.29 4.87 -32.24
C GLY A 20 11.82 5.01 -32.61
N MET A 21 10.87 4.65 -31.75
CA MET A 21 9.44 4.78 -32.04
C MET A 21 8.86 6.03 -31.36
N GLY A 22 8.68 7.06 -32.17
CA GLY A 22 7.97 8.27 -31.80
C GLY A 22 6.54 7.96 -31.32
N ALA A 23 6.01 8.89 -30.55
CA ALA A 23 4.71 8.88 -29.93
C ALA A 23 3.63 8.14 -30.76
N ILE A 24 3.30 6.91 -30.37
CA ILE A 24 2.09 6.22 -30.77
C ILE A 24 1.06 6.50 -29.70
N GLU A 25 -0.07 7.05 -30.11
CA GLU A 25 -1.24 7.30 -29.27
C GLU A 25 -1.56 6.06 -28.44
N ALA A 26 -1.74 6.28 -27.15
CA ALA A 26 -1.95 5.26 -26.14
C ALA A 26 -3.33 4.62 -26.26
N ASN A 27 -3.45 3.64 -27.11
CA ASN A 27 -4.30 2.50 -26.84
C ASN A 27 -3.42 1.50 -26.10
N ALA A 28 -3.47 1.52 -24.76
CA ALA A 28 -2.60 0.75 -23.89
C ALA A 28 -3.00 -0.72 -23.89
N GLN A 29 -2.72 -1.41 -24.96
CA GLN A 29 -2.51 -2.84 -24.93
C GLN A 29 -1.06 -3.06 -24.52
N GLN A 30 -0.82 -3.35 -23.26
CA GLN A 30 0.53 -3.72 -22.84
C GLN A 30 0.87 -5.08 -23.42
N THR A 31 1.98 -5.13 -24.12
CA THR A 31 2.49 -6.33 -24.74
C THR A 31 3.57 -6.90 -23.82
N ARG A 32 3.31 -8.05 -23.22
CA ARG A 32 4.34 -8.84 -22.53
C ARG A 32 5.18 -9.53 -23.57
N TYR A 33 6.50 -9.45 -23.44
CA TYR A 33 7.41 -10.17 -24.31
C TYR A 33 7.90 -11.42 -23.60
N GLU A 34 7.66 -12.57 -24.17
CA GLU A 34 8.16 -13.84 -23.67
C GLU A 34 9.21 -14.38 -24.64
N GLY A 35 10.34 -14.81 -24.11
CA GLY A 35 11.37 -15.48 -24.89
C GLY A 35 10.87 -16.83 -25.39
N MET A 36 10.92 -17.07 -26.67
CA MET A 36 10.58 -18.37 -27.27
C MET A 36 11.79 -18.98 -27.93
N VAL A 37 12.06 -20.23 -27.57
CA VAL A 37 13.11 -21.05 -28.18
C VAL A 37 12.46 -22.02 -29.13
N THR A 38 12.83 -21.96 -30.42
CA THR A 38 12.29 -22.86 -31.44
C THR A 38 13.41 -23.74 -32.01
N ILE A 39 13.20 -25.05 -31.96
CA ILE A 39 14.05 -26.05 -32.59
C ILE A 39 13.50 -26.31 -33.99
N HIS A 40 14.30 -26.00 -34.99
CA HIS A 40 13.98 -26.24 -36.41
C HIS A 40 14.67 -27.51 -36.88
N GLN A 41 13.89 -28.48 -37.39
CA GLN A 41 14.42 -29.72 -37.92
C GLN A 41 14.56 -29.60 -39.45
N LYS A 42 15.44 -30.39 -40.07
CA LYS A 42 15.73 -30.36 -41.51
C LYS A 42 14.56 -30.73 -42.38
N ASP A 43 13.58 -31.46 -41.82
CA ASP A 43 12.35 -31.82 -42.51
C ASP A 43 11.29 -30.69 -42.50
N GLY A 44 11.60 -29.54 -41.91
CA GLY A 44 10.71 -28.39 -41.78
C GLY A 44 9.88 -28.40 -40.50
N THR A 45 9.96 -29.45 -39.66
CA THR A 45 9.27 -29.51 -38.37
C THR A 45 9.84 -28.48 -37.39
N LYS A 46 8.96 -27.82 -36.63
CA LYS A 46 9.31 -26.84 -35.62
C LYS A 46 8.71 -27.21 -34.28
N THR A 47 9.51 -27.18 -33.24
CA THR A 47 9.04 -27.34 -31.86
C THR A 47 9.46 -26.14 -31.06
N SER A 48 8.51 -25.43 -30.45
CA SER A 48 8.74 -24.20 -29.70
C SER A 48 8.50 -24.44 -28.20
N PHE A 49 9.27 -23.75 -27.39
CA PHE A 49 9.18 -23.74 -25.93
C PHE A 49 9.27 -22.30 -25.45
N ASN A 50 8.51 -21.95 -24.44
CA ASN A 50 8.72 -20.70 -23.75
C ASN A 50 10.07 -20.76 -22.99
N GLU A 51 10.83 -19.69 -22.97
CA GLU A 51 12.11 -19.65 -22.24
C GLU A 51 11.90 -19.98 -20.77
N SER A 52 10.78 -19.53 -20.19
CA SER A 52 10.37 -19.79 -18.82
C SER A 52 10.17 -21.29 -18.50
N ASP A 53 9.83 -22.11 -19.48
CA ASP A 53 9.59 -23.54 -19.30
C ASP A 53 10.84 -24.37 -19.47
N LEU A 54 11.94 -23.77 -19.91
CA LEU A 54 13.19 -24.45 -20.20
C LEU A 54 14.18 -24.31 -19.06
N TRP A 55 14.67 -25.40 -18.52
CA TRP A 55 15.84 -25.37 -17.67
C TRP A 55 17.12 -25.19 -18.47
N ARG A 56 17.22 -25.89 -19.62
CA ARG A 56 18.36 -25.78 -20.50
C ARG A 56 18.09 -26.38 -21.88
N ILE A 57 18.86 -25.92 -22.86
CA ILE A 57 19.03 -26.57 -24.13
C ILE A 57 20.49 -27.02 -24.24
N GLU A 58 20.69 -28.31 -24.53
CA GLU A 58 21.99 -28.87 -24.80
C GLU A 58 22.14 -29.19 -26.28
N ASN A 59 23.02 -28.46 -26.96
CA ASN A 59 23.38 -28.76 -28.34
C ASN A 59 24.55 -29.74 -28.38
N ARG A 60 24.36 -30.91 -29.00
CA ARG A 60 25.35 -31.97 -29.25
C ARG A 60 25.54 -32.12 -30.75
N GLU A 61 26.63 -32.74 -31.18
CA GLU A 61 26.96 -32.86 -32.60
C GLU A 61 25.81 -33.42 -33.45
N ASP A 62 25.07 -34.41 -32.93
CA ASP A 62 24.02 -35.12 -33.68
C ASP A 62 22.58 -34.88 -33.18
N TYR A 63 22.39 -34.08 -32.10
CA TYR A 63 21.08 -33.87 -31.52
C TYR A 63 21.01 -32.67 -30.57
N VAL A 64 19.78 -32.16 -30.33
CA VAL A 64 19.48 -31.18 -29.31
C VAL A 64 18.62 -31.80 -28.23
N TYR A 65 18.99 -31.55 -26.97
CA TYR A 65 18.15 -31.85 -25.81
C TYR A 65 17.49 -30.59 -25.31
N ALA A 66 16.16 -30.60 -25.21
CA ALA A 66 15.38 -29.59 -24.46
C ALA A 66 14.97 -30.23 -23.12
N VAL A 67 15.42 -29.65 -22.03
CA VAL A 67 15.04 -30.03 -20.67
C VAL A 67 14.06 -29.02 -20.14
N THR A 68 12.80 -29.41 -20.00
CA THR A 68 11.74 -28.57 -19.44
C THR A 68 11.60 -28.78 -17.94
N LYS A 69 10.98 -27.83 -17.24
CA LYS A 69 10.71 -27.92 -15.80
C LYS A 69 9.72 -29.04 -15.44
N GLN A 70 8.91 -29.50 -16.38
CA GLN A 70 7.80 -30.42 -16.10
C GLN A 70 7.89 -31.80 -16.73
N ILE A 71 8.78 -32.04 -17.71
CA ILE A 71 8.80 -33.27 -18.52
C ILE A 71 10.24 -33.78 -18.63
N GLN A 72 10.39 -35.10 -18.80
CA GLN A 72 11.69 -35.74 -19.09
C GLN A 72 12.36 -35.09 -20.31
N PRO A 73 13.70 -35.00 -20.31
CA PRO A 73 14.43 -34.38 -21.42
C PRO A 73 13.99 -34.94 -22.78
N GLN A 74 13.64 -34.08 -23.70
CA GLN A 74 13.26 -34.45 -25.05
C GLN A 74 14.47 -34.35 -25.98
N LYS A 75 14.67 -35.37 -26.78
CA LYS A 75 15.78 -35.47 -27.74
C LYS A 75 15.27 -35.18 -29.15
N TYR A 76 15.87 -34.18 -29.81
CA TYR A 76 15.61 -33.81 -31.19
C TYR A 76 16.79 -34.17 -32.07
N THR A 77 16.57 -34.97 -33.10
CA THR A 77 17.58 -35.33 -34.13
C THR A 77 17.31 -34.55 -35.40
N ASP A 78 18.30 -34.52 -36.29
CA ASP A 78 18.19 -33.82 -37.59
C ASP A 78 17.85 -32.33 -37.46
N VAL A 79 18.36 -31.68 -36.40
CA VAL A 79 18.18 -30.27 -36.17
C VAL A 79 18.97 -29.47 -37.19
N ASP A 80 18.31 -28.50 -37.82
CA ASP A 80 18.91 -27.53 -38.71
C ASP A 80 19.55 -26.39 -37.89
N HIS A 81 18.70 -25.73 -37.09
CA HIS A 81 19.14 -24.69 -36.17
C HIS A 81 18.18 -24.54 -35.00
N VAL A 82 18.59 -23.76 -33.99
CA VAL A 82 17.74 -23.31 -32.86
C VAL A 82 17.65 -21.80 -32.95
N SER A 83 16.43 -21.25 -33.06
CA SER A 83 16.18 -19.82 -33.04
C SER A 83 15.69 -19.37 -31.66
N PHE A 84 15.97 -18.10 -31.39
CA PHE A 84 15.51 -17.38 -30.23
C PHE A 84 14.70 -16.18 -30.72
N ASP A 85 13.42 -16.16 -30.38
CA ASP A 85 12.52 -15.08 -30.76
C ASP A 85 11.82 -14.51 -29.52
N TRP A 86 11.55 -13.22 -29.50
CA TRP A 86 10.69 -12.60 -28.52
C TRP A 86 9.29 -12.50 -29.11
N ILE A 87 8.35 -13.23 -28.51
CA ILE A 87 6.96 -13.17 -28.94
C ILE A 87 6.21 -12.23 -28.01
N ALA A 88 5.57 -11.25 -28.63
CA ALA A 88 4.62 -10.39 -27.97
C ALA A 88 3.38 -11.20 -27.59
N GLN A 89 3.15 -11.39 -26.30
CA GLN A 89 1.87 -11.90 -25.80
C GLN A 89 0.97 -10.70 -25.50
N GLU A 90 -0.19 -10.66 -26.12
CA GLU A 90 -1.24 -9.76 -25.69
C GLU A 90 -1.68 -10.23 -24.31
N VAL A 91 -1.30 -9.49 -23.28
CA VAL A 91 -1.80 -9.74 -21.93
C VAL A 91 -3.29 -9.43 -21.94
N GLY A 92 -4.13 -10.41 -21.65
CA GLY A 92 -5.56 -10.29 -21.70
C GLY A 92 -6.09 -9.13 -20.86
N ASN A 93 -6.47 -8.05 -21.50
CA ASN A 93 -7.26 -7.00 -20.87
C ASN A 93 -8.60 -7.61 -20.47
N ILE A 94 -9.04 -7.34 -19.26
CA ILE A 94 -10.38 -7.73 -18.83
C ILE A 94 -11.39 -6.89 -19.59
N SER A 95 -12.12 -7.55 -20.52
CA SER A 95 -13.19 -6.88 -21.25
C SER A 95 -14.41 -6.70 -20.35
N LEU A 96 -14.91 -5.47 -20.26
CA LEU A 96 -16.14 -5.17 -19.52
C LEU A 96 -17.39 -5.33 -20.39
N ASN A 97 -17.25 -5.25 -21.71
CA ASN A 97 -18.32 -5.46 -22.70
C ASN A 97 -19.64 -4.69 -22.40
N TYR A 98 -19.50 -3.51 -21.77
CA TYR A 98 -20.61 -2.76 -21.18
C TYR A 98 -21.56 -2.11 -22.20
N LYS A 99 -21.15 -1.99 -23.47
CA LYS A 99 -22.00 -1.43 -24.54
C LYS A 99 -22.99 -2.43 -25.11
N ARG A 100 -22.92 -3.67 -24.69
CA ARG A 100 -23.83 -4.74 -25.12
C ARG A 100 -25.23 -4.50 -24.58
N ASP A 101 -26.24 -4.79 -25.38
CA ASP A 101 -27.61 -4.87 -24.89
C ASP A 101 -27.79 -6.08 -23.98
N ILE A 102 -28.39 -5.85 -22.84
CA ILE A 102 -28.65 -6.89 -21.85
C ILE A 102 -30.17 -6.99 -21.67
N SER A 103 -30.72 -8.16 -21.97
CA SER A 103 -32.13 -8.41 -21.81
C SER A 103 -32.55 -8.46 -20.33
N ALA A 104 -33.82 -8.21 -20.05
CA ALA A 104 -34.37 -8.31 -18.72
C ALA A 104 -34.23 -9.72 -18.09
N ASP A 105 -34.33 -10.76 -18.96
CA ASP A 105 -34.19 -12.15 -18.51
C ASP A 105 -32.74 -12.50 -18.19
N GLU A 106 -31.76 -12.04 -18.99
CA GLU A 106 -30.34 -12.17 -18.69
C GLU A 106 -29.99 -11.47 -17.36
N LEU A 107 -30.43 -10.24 -17.18
CA LEU A 107 -30.21 -9.48 -15.95
C LEU A 107 -30.83 -10.17 -14.73
N LYS A 108 -32.04 -10.75 -14.87
CA LYS A 108 -32.70 -11.49 -13.79
C LYS A 108 -31.93 -12.76 -13.42
N GLN A 109 -31.38 -13.46 -14.41
CA GLN A 109 -30.55 -14.65 -14.16
C GLN A 109 -29.23 -14.25 -13.50
N ALA A 110 -28.53 -13.25 -14.05
CA ALA A 110 -27.30 -12.73 -13.48
C ALA A 110 -27.45 -12.25 -12.04
N THR A 111 -28.58 -11.61 -11.71
CA THR A 111 -28.85 -11.14 -10.34
C THR A 111 -28.82 -12.26 -9.30
N ARG A 112 -29.28 -13.44 -9.64
CA ARG A 112 -29.25 -14.59 -8.74
C ARG A 112 -27.84 -15.08 -8.48
N ASP A 113 -27.03 -15.14 -9.53
CA ASP A 113 -25.69 -15.67 -9.49
C ASP A 113 -24.70 -14.65 -8.87
N MET A 114 -24.91 -13.35 -9.11
CA MET A 114 -23.99 -12.29 -8.68
C MET A 114 -24.10 -11.91 -7.19
N ARG A 115 -25.22 -12.20 -6.53
CA ARG A 115 -25.38 -11.86 -5.10
C ARG A 115 -24.29 -12.42 -4.22
N THR A 116 -23.97 -13.71 -4.40
CA THR A 116 -22.92 -14.38 -3.64
C THR A 116 -21.55 -13.83 -4.03
N GLN A 117 -21.31 -13.66 -5.34
CA GLN A 117 -20.01 -13.21 -5.85
C GLN A 117 -19.67 -11.78 -5.43
N LEU A 118 -20.64 -10.84 -5.41
CA LEU A 118 -20.39 -9.49 -4.89
C LEU A 118 -20.02 -9.51 -3.40
N LYS A 119 -20.72 -10.32 -2.63
CA LYS A 119 -20.41 -10.55 -1.21
C LYS A 119 -18.97 -11.10 -1.05
N ASP A 120 -18.61 -12.09 -1.85
CA ASP A 120 -17.27 -12.71 -1.80
C ASP A 120 -16.17 -11.72 -2.18
N ALA A 121 -16.39 -10.89 -3.20
CA ALA A 121 -15.42 -9.88 -3.61
C ALA A 121 -15.25 -8.77 -2.56
N GLN A 122 -16.32 -8.29 -1.97
CA GLN A 122 -16.22 -7.34 -0.86
C GLN A 122 -15.59 -8.00 0.38
N GLY A 123 -15.91 -9.26 0.64
CA GLY A 123 -15.28 -10.05 1.70
C GLY A 123 -13.77 -10.24 1.49
N ALA A 124 -13.30 -10.26 0.23
CA ALA A 124 -11.88 -10.30 -0.07
C ALA A 124 -11.15 -9.00 0.36
N ILE A 125 -11.80 -7.85 0.19
CA ILE A 125 -11.25 -6.56 0.69
C ILE A 125 -11.16 -6.54 2.21
N TYR A 126 -12.02 -7.27 2.93
CA TYR A 126 -11.89 -7.40 4.39
C TYR A 126 -10.52 -7.94 4.81
N SER A 127 -9.97 -8.88 4.04
CA SER A 127 -8.65 -9.43 4.32
C SER A 127 -7.54 -8.39 4.25
N LEU A 128 -7.67 -7.38 3.40
CA LEU A 128 -6.74 -6.23 3.34
C LEU A 128 -6.90 -5.27 4.52
N ARG A 129 -8.06 -5.25 5.16
CA ARG A 129 -8.37 -4.38 6.29
C ARG A 129 -8.65 -5.17 7.55
N SER A 130 -7.93 -6.30 7.70
CA SER A 130 -7.95 -7.06 8.95
C SER A 130 -9.29 -7.70 9.28
N GLY A 131 -10.02 -8.09 8.26
CA GLY A 131 -11.31 -8.73 8.42
C GLY A 131 -11.41 -10.10 7.74
N ASN A 132 -12.47 -10.80 8.05
CA ASN A 132 -12.93 -11.99 7.35
C ASN A 132 -14.46 -11.95 7.24
N GLU A 133 -15.08 -13.04 6.79
CA GLU A 133 -16.55 -13.13 6.67
C GLU A 133 -17.30 -12.92 7.99
N GLY A 134 -16.64 -13.09 9.14
CA GLY A 134 -17.19 -12.86 10.48
C GLY A 134 -17.03 -11.42 11.00
N GLY A 135 -16.33 -10.54 10.25
CA GLY A 135 -16.10 -9.15 10.63
C GLY A 135 -14.63 -8.79 10.82
N LEU A 136 -14.39 -7.61 11.39
CA LEU A 136 -13.04 -7.11 11.67
C LEU A 136 -12.43 -7.88 12.85
N GLN A 137 -11.12 -8.18 12.76
CA GLN A 137 -10.41 -8.99 13.74
C GLN A 137 -9.15 -8.28 14.24
N ALA A 138 -9.03 -8.14 15.54
CA ALA A 138 -7.91 -7.47 16.19
C ALA A 138 -6.56 -8.16 15.89
N LEU A 139 -6.51 -9.48 15.92
CA LEU A 139 -5.27 -10.22 15.62
C LEU A 139 -4.78 -9.99 14.18
N LEU A 140 -5.69 -9.95 13.20
CA LEU A 140 -5.33 -9.65 11.82
C LEU A 140 -4.90 -8.21 11.66
N TYR A 141 -5.57 -7.26 12.32
CA TYR A 141 -5.18 -5.86 12.32
C TYR A 141 -3.78 -5.67 12.91
N GLN A 142 -3.51 -6.29 14.05
CA GLN A 142 -2.20 -6.25 14.69
C GLN A 142 -1.11 -6.76 13.76
N SER A 143 -1.34 -7.93 13.16
CA SER A 143 -0.36 -8.55 12.28
C SER A 143 -0.17 -7.85 10.93
N GLN A 144 -1.15 -7.09 10.46
CA GLN A 144 -1.07 -6.36 9.19
C GLN A 144 -0.64 -4.90 9.35
N ASN A 145 -0.86 -4.28 10.49
CA ASN A 145 -0.64 -2.86 10.69
C ASN A 145 0.33 -2.58 11.85
N THR A 146 -0.05 -2.87 13.10
CA THR A 146 0.67 -2.37 14.27
C THR A 146 2.04 -3.01 14.50
N LEU A 147 2.30 -4.21 13.96
CA LEU A 147 3.60 -4.88 14.00
C LEU A 147 4.49 -4.60 12.76
N GLY A 148 4.07 -3.73 11.89
CA GLY A 148 4.77 -3.41 10.64
C GLY A 148 4.70 -1.93 10.29
N PRO A 149 3.93 -1.52 9.26
CA PRO A 149 3.95 -0.16 8.73
C PRO A 149 3.68 0.93 9.76
N ASP A 150 2.83 0.68 10.78
CA ASP A 150 2.59 1.64 11.85
C ASP A 150 3.86 1.93 12.67
N CYS A 151 4.76 0.94 12.82
CA CYS A 151 6.07 1.13 13.42
C CYS A 151 7.05 1.82 12.45
N TYR A 152 6.97 1.52 11.15
CA TYR A 152 7.88 2.11 10.16
C TYR A 152 7.64 3.60 9.94
N VAL A 153 6.41 4.05 10.12
CA VAL A 153 6.09 5.50 10.17
C VAL A 153 6.12 6.07 11.59
N GLN A 154 6.51 5.28 12.59
CA GLN A 154 6.64 5.71 13.98
C GLN A 154 5.34 6.21 14.62
N TYR A 155 4.18 5.70 14.19
CA TYR A 155 2.93 5.88 14.94
C TYR A 155 2.98 5.11 16.26
N PHE A 156 3.47 3.87 16.21
CA PHE A 156 3.56 2.97 17.34
C PHE A 156 4.97 2.41 17.53
N CYS A 157 5.17 1.86 18.73
CA CYS A 157 6.25 0.97 19.07
C CYS A 157 5.71 -0.27 19.77
N VAL A 158 6.38 -1.40 19.62
CA VAL A 158 6.11 -2.63 20.37
C VAL A 158 6.98 -2.63 21.62
N PRO A 159 6.41 -2.56 22.83
CA PRO A 159 7.18 -2.34 24.05
C PRO A 159 7.84 -3.61 24.62
N HIS A 160 7.42 -4.80 24.20
CA HIS A 160 7.88 -6.08 24.76
C HIS A 160 8.42 -7.02 23.69
N SER A 161 9.20 -8.01 24.12
CA SER A 161 9.92 -8.95 23.27
C SER A 161 9.14 -10.24 22.94
N ASP A 162 7.86 -10.34 23.33
CA ASP A 162 7.12 -11.60 23.20
C ASP A 162 6.96 -12.07 21.75
N PHE A 163 6.98 -11.14 20.79
CA PHE A 163 6.94 -11.47 19.38
C PHE A 163 8.26 -12.03 18.82
N SER A 164 9.35 -11.98 19.60
CA SER A 164 10.65 -12.50 19.17
C SER A 164 10.82 -14.02 19.37
N TYR A 165 9.89 -14.71 20.06
CA TYR A 165 10.15 -16.04 20.59
C TYR A 165 9.52 -17.21 19.81
N SER A 166 8.58 -17.02 18.90
CA SER A 166 7.95 -18.15 18.23
C SER A 166 7.93 -18.07 16.72
N TYR A 167 7.15 -17.20 16.17
CA TYR A 167 7.00 -17.02 14.73
C TYR A 167 7.45 -15.64 14.26
N TYR A 168 7.82 -14.78 15.20
CA TYR A 168 8.12 -13.38 14.95
C TYR A 168 9.60 -13.14 15.24
N GLU A 169 10.32 -12.62 14.27
CA GLU A 169 11.72 -12.25 14.42
C GLU A 169 11.90 -10.80 14.87
N LEU A 170 10.86 -10.22 15.45
CA LEU A 170 10.89 -8.85 15.95
C LEU A 170 11.80 -8.78 17.18
N ARG A 171 12.98 -8.23 17.01
CA ARG A 171 13.96 -8.05 18.11
C ARG A 171 14.08 -6.60 18.53
N SER A 172 13.72 -5.69 17.66
CA SER A 172 13.66 -4.25 17.87
C SER A 172 12.30 -3.72 17.45
N THR A 173 11.95 -2.55 17.91
CA THR A 173 10.70 -1.86 17.54
C THR A 173 10.69 -1.35 16.08
N TYR A 174 11.68 -1.71 15.30
CA TYR A 174 11.82 -1.30 13.89
C TYR A 174 12.40 -2.41 13.02
N ASP A 175 12.06 -3.64 13.29
CA ASP A 175 12.50 -4.78 12.49
C ASP A 175 11.34 -5.40 11.72
N LEU A 176 11.67 -6.28 10.77
CA LEU A 176 10.69 -7.08 10.05
C LEU A 176 10.05 -8.09 10.99
N CYS A 177 8.73 -8.07 11.02
CA CYS A 177 7.95 -9.10 11.70
C CYS A 177 7.46 -10.11 10.67
N LYS A 178 7.99 -11.33 10.71
CA LYS A 178 7.62 -12.41 9.78
C LYS A 178 6.12 -12.71 9.78
N PHE A 179 5.48 -12.66 10.94
CA PHE A 179 4.04 -12.84 11.05
C PHE A 179 3.24 -11.75 10.32
N PHE A 180 3.69 -10.49 10.43
CA PHE A 180 3.12 -9.39 9.68
C PHE A 180 3.22 -9.63 8.17
N ILE A 181 4.40 -9.96 7.66
CA ILE A 181 4.64 -10.17 6.23
C ILE A 181 3.75 -11.30 5.70
N ASN A 182 3.71 -12.44 6.39
CA ASN A 182 2.89 -13.57 5.98
C ASN A 182 1.39 -13.23 5.97
N ASN A 183 0.89 -12.53 6.96
CA ASN A 183 -0.54 -12.17 7.00
C ASN A 183 -0.92 -11.15 5.94
N LEU A 184 -0.02 -10.23 5.60
CA LEU A 184 -0.25 -9.27 4.53
C LEU A 184 -0.28 -9.96 3.17
N SER A 185 0.68 -10.84 2.91
CA SER A 185 0.74 -11.66 1.69
C SER A 185 -0.50 -12.55 1.54
N VAL A 186 -0.93 -13.21 2.62
CA VAL A 186 -2.18 -14.02 2.64
C VAL A 186 -3.39 -13.15 2.34
N GLY A 187 -3.44 -11.92 2.87
CA GLY A 187 -4.53 -10.98 2.57
C GLY A 187 -4.66 -10.70 1.07
N PHE A 188 -3.55 -10.39 0.40
CA PHE A 188 -3.53 -10.17 -1.04
C PHE A 188 -3.87 -11.44 -1.84
N SER A 189 -3.27 -12.58 -1.50
CA SER A 189 -3.56 -13.86 -2.16
C SER A 189 -5.02 -14.26 -2.03
N THR A 190 -5.62 -14.10 -0.85
CA THR A 190 -7.05 -14.41 -0.64
C THR A 190 -7.93 -13.50 -1.50
N MET A 191 -7.61 -12.23 -1.58
CA MET A 191 -8.35 -11.29 -2.43
C MET A 191 -8.26 -11.67 -3.90
N THR A 192 -7.06 -11.91 -4.41
CA THR A 192 -6.85 -12.27 -5.82
C THR A 192 -7.49 -13.61 -6.16
N TYR A 193 -7.36 -14.61 -5.29
CA TYR A 193 -8.01 -15.91 -5.46
C TYR A 193 -9.55 -15.82 -5.54
N LYS A 194 -10.16 -14.94 -4.75
CA LYS A 194 -11.63 -14.74 -4.78
C LYS A 194 -12.07 -13.87 -5.96
N MET A 195 -11.29 -12.87 -6.33
CA MET A 195 -11.67 -11.89 -7.36
C MET A 195 -11.32 -12.32 -8.78
N ALA A 196 -10.18 -12.99 -8.99
CA ALA A 196 -9.75 -13.39 -10.32
C ALA A 196 -10.75 -14.32 -11.05
N PRO A 197 -11.29 -15.39 -10.44
CA PRO A 197 -12.32 -16.21 -11.08
C PRO A 197 -13.57 -15.41 -11.44
N THR A 198 -13.95 -14.46 -10.59
CA THR A 198 -15.13 -13.61 -10.83
C THR A 198 -14.90 -12.67 -12.00
N LEU A 199 -13.70 -12.08 -12.12
CA LEU A 199 -13.34 -11.21 -13.24
C LEU A 199 -13.37 -11.93 -14.58
N ASN A 200 -13.13 -13.24 -14.60
CA ASN A 200 -13.06 -14.06 -15.81
C ASN A 200 -14.31 -14.90 -16.06
N ALA A 201 -15.33 -14.84 -15.19
CA ALA A 201 -16.54 -15.63 -15.35
C ALA A 201 -17.43 -15.05 -16.45
N GLU A 202 -17.81 -15.88 -17.45
CA GLU A 202 -18.69 -15.47 -18.56
C GLU A 202 -20.01 -14.84 -18.08
N LYS A 203 -20.57 -15.37 -16.99
CA LYS A 203 -21.83 -14.87 -16.44
C LYS A 203 -21.76 -13.46 -15.86
N ILE A 204 -20.58 -12.97 -15.49
CA ILE A 204 -20.41 -11.60 -14.99
C ILE A 204 -20.53 -10.57 -16.12
N ASP A 205 -20.41 -11.00 -17.38
CA ASP A 205 -20.61 -10.13 -18.53
C ASP A 205 -22.06 -9.63 -18.66
N TYR A 206 -23.00 -10.28 -17.99
CA TYR A 206 -24.38 -9.80 -17.87
C TYR A 206 -24.54 -8.65 -16.87
N MET A 207 -23.48 -8.31 -16.13
CA MET A 207 -23.46 -7.22 -15.16
C MET A 207 -22.10 -6.53 -15.20
N PRO A 208 -21.77 -5.87 -16.28
CA PRO A 208 -20.44 -5.26 -16.48
C PRO A 208 -20.10 -4.22 -15.41
N GLU A 209 -21.11 -3.57 -14.84
CA GLU A 209 -20.93 -2.58 -13.78
C GLU A 209 -20.39 -3.21 -12.48
N ILE A 210 -20.84 -4.43 -12.15
CA ILE A 210 -20.33 -5.19 -11.01
C ILE A 210 -18.90 -5.66 -11.29
N LYS A 211 -18.63 -6.11 -12.52
CA LYS A 211 -17.27 -6.46 -12.95
C LYS A 211 -16.33 -5.24 -12.86
N ALA A 212 -16.80 -4.05 -13.23
CA ALA A 212 -16.04 -2.81 -13.12
C ALA A 212 -15.73 -2.45 -11.65
N ILE A 213 -16.67 -2.66 -10.73
CA ILE A 213 -16.41 -2.51 -9.28
C ILE A 213 -15.31 -3.45 -8.83
N TYR A 214 -15.38 -4.73 -9.22
CA TYR A 214 -14.35 -5.72 -8.88
C TYR A 214 -12.97 -5.34 -9.42
N LEU A 215 -12.93 -4.91 -10.67
CA LEU A 215 -11.69 -4.50 -11.32
C LEU A 215 -11.06 -3.29 -10.61
N THR A 216 -11.89 -2.33 -10.19
CA THR A 216 -11.43 -1.17 -9.41
C THR A 216 -10.86 -1.60 -8.05
N LEU A 217 -11.54 -2.49 -7.33
CA LEU A 217 -11.08 -2.99 -6.03
C LEU A 217 -9.84 -3.87 -6.15
N PHE A 218 -9.76 -4.70 -7.19
CA PHE A 218 -8.56 -5.50 -7.48
C PHE A 218 -7.34 -4.58 -7.68
N ASN A 219 -7.48 -3.55 -8.50
CA ASN A 219 -6.39 -2.61 -8.76
C ASN A 219 -6.04 -1.77 -7.53
N TYR A 220 -7.02 -1.37 -6.72
CA TYR A 220 -6.75 -0.73 -5.43
C TYR A 220 -5.82 -1.59 -4.57
N ALA A 221 -6.16 -2.85 -4.39
CA ALA A 221 -5.38 -3.77 -3.58
C ALA A 221 -4.01 -4.09 -4.19
N ALA A 222 -3.95 -4.24 -5.51
CA ALA A 222 -2.68 -4.47 -6.21
C ALA A 222 -1.72 -3.30 -6.04
N ILE A 223 -2.18 -2.06 -6.19
CA ILE A 223 -1.35 -0.86 -5.99
C ILE A 223 -0.87 -0.78 -4.54
N GLU A 224 -1.74 -1.00 -3.55
CA GLU A 224 -1.33 -0.98 -2.15
C GLU A 224 -0.24 -2.03 -1.87
N ASN A 225 -0.37 -3.24 -2.41
CA ASN A 225 0.61 -4.30 -2.20
C ASN A 225 1.91 -4.08 -2.99
N VAL A 226 1.84 -3.60 -4.22
CA VAL A 226 3.05 -3.29 -5.00
C VAL A 226 3.88 -2.18 -4.36
N ASP A 227 3.22 -1.25 -3.67
CA ASP A 227 3.89 -0.19 -2.93
C ASP A 227 4.56 -0.69 -1.63
N LEU A 228 4.16 -1.86 -1.14
CA LEU A 228 4.78 -2.50 0.02
C LEU A 228 5.92 -3.45 -0.38
N PHE A 229 5.69 -4.32 -1.36
CA PHE A 229 6.57 -5.42 -1.72
C PHE A 229 7.42 -5.16 -2.96
N GLY A 230 6.98 -4.31 -3.88
CA GLY A 230 7.53 -4.19 -5.23
C GLY A 230 6.83 -5.12 -6.21
N PRO A 231 7.55 -5.74 -7.16
CA PRO A 231 6.97 -6.62 -8.17
C PRO A 231 6.04 -7.68 -7.59
N LEU A 232 4.90 -7.90 -8.23
CA LEU A 232 3.88 -8.88 -7.86
C LEU A 232 3.52 -9.76 -9.05
N THR A 233 2.91 -10.91 -8.78
CA THR A 233 2.35 -11.83 -9.77
C THR A 233 0.99 -11.32 -10.29
N TYR A 234 0.97 -10.07 -10.77
CA TYR A 234 -0.25 -9.32 -11.05
C TYR A 234 -1.08 -9.91 -12.19
N TYR A 235 -0.44 -10.13 -13.35
CA TYR A 235 -1.14 -10.66 -14.51
C TYR A 235 -1.61 -12.09 -14.32
N ASP A 236 -0.79 -12.93 -13.69
CA ASP A 236 -1.17 -14.31 -13.40
C ASP A 236 -2.36 -14.35 -12.44
N ASN A 237 -2.37 -13.51 -11.44
CA ASN A 237 -3.51 -13.37 -10.51
C ASN A 237 -4.77 -12.75 -11.13
N LYS A 238 -4.65 -12.06 -12.27
CA LYS A 238 -5.80 -11.62 -13.07
C LYS A 238 -6.41 -12.72 -13.96
N GLY A 239 -5.98 -13.96 -13.80
CA GLY A 239 -6.49 -15.12 -14.54
C GLY A 239 -5.64 -15.54 -15.74
N ASN A 240 -4.39 -15.05 -15.83
CA ASN A 240 -3.46 -15.43 -16.90
C ASN A 240 -2.46 -16.49 -16.43
N PHE A 241 -2.68 -17.14 -15.29
CA PHE A 241 -1.82 -18.22 -14.79
C PHE A 241 -2.00 -19.47 -15.66
N ASP A 242 -0.91 -19.93 -16.24
CA ASP A 242 -0.89 -21.10 -17.15
C ASP A 242 -0.71 -22.43 -16.42
N GLY A 243 -0.56 -22.42 -15.10
CA GLY A 243 -0.43 -23.61 -14.26
C GLY A 243 1.02 -24.07 -14.05
N SER A 244 2.03 -23.36 -14.56
CA SER A 244 3.43 -23.74 -14.42
C SER A 244 4.11 -23.06 -13.22
N SER A 245 4.47 -21.81 -13.35
CA SER A 245 5.12 -21.00 -12.33
C SER A 245 4.58 -19.57 -12.38
N PHE A 246 4.55 -18.88 -11.24
CA PHE A 246 4.11 -17.51 -11.18
C PHE A 246 5.20 -16.56 -11.71
N LYS A 247 4.79 -15.58 -12.51
CA LYS A 247 5.66 -14.55 -13.06
C LYS A 247 5.41 -13.22 -12.35
N TYR A 248 6.47 -12.65 -11.81
CA TYR A 248 6.42 -11.34 -11.15
C TYR A 248 6.51 -10.22 -12.20
N ASP A 249 5.57 -9.31 -12.14
CA ASP A 249 5.46 -8.17 -13.03
C ASP A 249 6.07 -6.92 -12.39
N ARG A 250 6.68 -6.04 -13.20
CA ARG A 250 7.33 -4.82 -12.73
C ARG A 250 6.32 -3.84 -12.14
N VAL A 251 6.73 -3.09 -11.12
CA VAL A 251 5.91 -2.04 -10.50
C VAL A 251 5.37 -1.08 -11.54
N LYS A 252 6.24 -0.61 -12.46
CA LYS A 252 5.84 0.26 -13.56
C LYS A 252 4.70 -0.33 -14.39
N ASP A 253 4.84 -1.57 -14.84
CA ASP A 253 3.86 -2.21 -15.70
C ASP A 253 2.52 -2.39 -15.00
N ILE A 254 2.55 -2.74 -13.71
CA ILE A 254 1.35 -2.84 -12.88
C ILE A 254 0.64 -1.49 -12.76
N TYR A 255 1.38 -0.39 -12.54
CA TYR A 255 0.80 0.96 -12.48
C TYR A 255 0.10 1.35 -13.78
N TYR A 256 0.74 1.09 -14.92
CA TYR A 256 0.15 1.41 -16.23
C TYR A 256 -1.09 0.55 -16.53
N GLN A 257 -1.04 -0.73 -16.23
CA GLN A 257 -2.19 -1.62 -16.43
C GLN A 257 -3.33 -1.27 -15.46
N ALA A 258 -3.03 -0.99 -14.20
CA ALA A 258 -4.04 -0.56 -13.23
C ALA A 258 -4.74 0.73 -13.70
N LYS A 259 -3.99 1.70 -14.24
CA LYS A 259 -4.57 2.92 -14.82
C LYS A 259 -5.50 2.60 -15.98
N ALA A 260 -5.11 1.71 -16.89
CA ALA A 260 -5.94 1.32 -18.04
C ALA A 260 -7.24 0.62 -17.59
N ASP A 261 -7.14 -0.28 -16.61
CA ASP A 261 -8.29 -0.97 -16.02
C ASP A 261 -9.26 0.00 -15.31
N ILE A 262 -8.70 0.96 -14.56
CA ILE A 262 -9.46 2.01 -13.87
C ILE A 262 -10.19 2.89 -14.87
N ASP A 263 -9.55 3.28 -15.97
CA ASP A 263 -10.20 4.07 -17.01
C ASP A 263 -11.33 3.29 -17.69
N ALA A 264 -11.13 2.00 -17.98
CA ALA A 264 -12.18 1.14 -18.52
C ALA A 264 -13.38 1.02 -17.56
N ALA A 265 -13.12 0.90 -16.27
CA ALA A 265 -14.16 0.86 -15.24
C ALA A 265 -14.94 2.19 -15.19
N ILE A 266 -14.25 3.33 -15.23
CA ILE A 266 -14.87 4.66 -15.27
C ILE A 266 -15.77 4.81 -16.49
N GLU A 267 -15.31 4.40 -17.67
CA GLU A 267 -16.14 4.45 -18.89
C GLU A 267 -17.37 3.54 -18.80
N CYS A 268 -17.26 2.39 -18.17
CA CYS A 268 -18.41 1.52 -17.87
C CYS A 268 -19.43 2.22 -16.96
N PHE A 269 -18.99 2.85 -15.88
CA PHE A 269 -19.87 3.59 -14.96
C PHE A 269 -20.54 4.81 -15.62
N LYS A 270 -19.82 5.54 -16.47
CA LYS A 270 -20.37 6.65 -17.25
C LYS A 270 -21.44 6.15 -18.22
N TYR A 271 -21.14 5.07 -18.97
CA TYR A 271 -22.11 4.46 -19.88
C TYR A 271 -23.39 4.03 -19.15
N TYR A 272 -23.23 3.40 -17.98
CA TYR A 272 -24.35 3.04 -17.11
C TYR A 272 -25.21 4.26 -16.78
N LYS A 273 -24.58 5.33 -16.31
CA LYS A 273 -25.28 6.58 -15.95
C LYS A 273 -26.10 7.14 -17.11
N ASP A 274 -25.50 7.18 -18.30
CA ASP A 274 -26.05 7.93 -19.44
C ASP A 274 -26.99 7.07 -20.34
N HIS A 275 -26.84 5.75 -20.36
CA HIS A 275 -27.51 4.89 -21.35
C HIS A 275 -28.38 3.78 -20.75
N ARG A 276 -28.17 3.37 -19.49
CA ARG A 276 -29.00 2.31 -18.91
C ARG A 276 -30.37 2.83 -18.47
N SER A 277 -31.41 2.01 -18.65
CA SER A 277 -32.77 2.36 -18.22
C SER A 277 -32.90 2.40 -16.69
N GLU A 278 -33.85 3.16 -16.19
CA GLU A 278 -34.12 3.23 -14.74
C GLU A 278 -34.49 1.87 -14.13
N ALA A 279 -35.14 1.00 -14.89
CA ALA A 279 -35.42 -0.37 -14.45
C ALA A 279 -34.14 -1.19 -14.27
N TYR A 280 -33.17 -1.02 -15.18
CA TYR A 280 -31.85 -1.63 -15.07
C TYR A 280 -31.07 -1.10 -13.86
N LYS A 281 -31.01 0.21 -13.71
CA LYS A 281 -30.34 0.89 -12.57
C LYS A 281 -30.92 0.45 -11.24
N LYS A 282 -32.24 0.37 -11.14
CA LYS A 282 -32.92 -0.13 -9.94
C LYS A 282 -32.52 -1.57 -9.60
N GLN A 283 -32.29 -2.42 -10.60
CA GLN A 283 -31.86 -3.81 -10.39
C GLN A 283 -30.40 -3.87 -9.89
N ILE A 284 -29.50 -3.08 -10.49
CA ILE A 284 -28.11 -2.95 -10.03
C ILE A 284 -28.08 -2.41 -8.60
N GLY A 285 -28.83 -1.36 -8.30
CA GLY A 285 -28.95 -0.78 -6.97
C GLY A 285 -29.42 -1.78 -5.90
N ARG A 286 -30.34 -2.68 -6.25
CA ARG A 286 -30.76 -3.75 -5.33
C ARG A 286 -29.66 -4.75 -4.99
N ILE A 287 -28.74 -5.00 -5.91
CA ILE A 287 -27.62 -5.91 -5.66
C ILE A 287 -26.59 -5.20 -4.80
N ILE A 288 -26.19 -3.99 -5.18
CA ILE A 288 -25.20 -3.20 -4.46
C ILE A 288 -25.72 -2.85 -3.07
N GLY A 289 -26.98 -2.42 -2.90
CA GLY A 289 -27.55 -2.01 -1.64
C GLY A 289 -27.62 -3.11 -0.58
N VAL A 290 -27.70 -4.38 -1.00
CA VAL A 290 -27.66 -5.53 -0.04
C VAL A 290 -26.24 -5.80 0.46
N TYR A 291 -25.20 -5.42 -0.33
CA TYR A 291 -23.82 -5.83 -0.08
C TYR A 291 -22.84 -4.64 -0.05
N ALA A 292 -23.36 -3.40 -0.05
CA ALA A 292 -22.55 -2.18 -0.07
C ALA A 292 -21.88 -1.90 1.29
N THR A 293 -21.05 -2.82 1.76
CA THR A 293 -20.34 -2.73 3.04
C THR A 293 -19.17 -1.76 3.02
N LEU A 294 -18.84 -1.23 1.84
CA LEU A 294 -17.71 -0.33 1.63
C LEU A 294 -18.11 1.15 1.51
N LEU A 295 -19.40 1.46 1.41
CA LEU A 295 -19.88 2.83 1.22
C LEU A 295 -20.09 3.55 2.56
N SER A 296 -19.74 4.83 2.62
CA SER A 296 -19.74 5.62 3.83
C SER A 296 -21.11 5.86 4.46
N SER A 297 -22.19 5.76 3.67
CA SER A 297 -23.54 6.11 4.10
C SER A 297 -24.58 5.13 3.63
N TYR A 298 -25.46 4.71 4.54
CA TYR A 298 -26.68 3.97 4.20
C TYR A 298 -27.68 4.82 3.38
N ASP A 299 -27.54 6.14 3.42
CA ASP A 299 -28.39 7.07 2.67
C ASP A 299 -27.92 7.29 1.23
N THR A 300 -26.76 6.75 0.86
CA THR A 300 -26.29 6.77 -0.53
C THR A 300 -27.18 5.88 -1.38
N ASP A 301 -27.73 6.43 -2.48
CA ASP A 301 -28.47 5.62 -3.45
C ASP A 301 -27.52 4.59 -4.10
N PRO A 302 -27.68 3.29 -3.82
CA PRO A 302 -26.78 2.27 -4.34
C PRO A 302 -26.89 2.09 -5.87
N SER A 303 -27.88 2.69 -6.50
CA SER A 303 -28.00 2.76 -7.97
C SER A 303 -27.19 3.90 -8.58
N ASP A 304 -26.68 4.85 -7.79
CA ASP A 304 -25.77 5.90 -8.25
C ASP A 304 -24.32 5.44 -8.19
N LEU A 305 -23.77 5.04 -9.32
CA LEU A 305 -22.37 4.59 -9.43
C LEU A 305 -21.36 5.76 -9.49
N SER A 306 -21.79 7.00 -9.32
CA SER A 306 -20.90 8.18 -9.32
C SER A 306 -19.86 8.12 -8.18
N VAL A 307 -20.19 7.47 -7.06
CA VAL A 307 -19.24 7.24 -5.96
C VAL A 307 -18.05 6.38 -6.43
N TRP A 308 -18.31 5.38 -7.26
CA TRP A 308 -17.25 4.52 -7.82
C TRP A 308 -16.40 5.25 -8.85
N ILE A 309 -16.99 6.17 -9.65
CA ILE A 309 -16.23 7.04 -10.55
C ILE A 309 -15.26 7.92 -9.73
N ARG A 310 -15.76 8.55 -8.65
CA ARG A 310 -14.95 9.41 -7.80
C ARG A 310 -13.84 8.63 -7.08
N PHE A 311 -14.15 7.45 -6.58
CA PHE A 311 -13.14 6.58 -5.96
C PHE A 311 -12.07 6.15 -6.96
N ALA A 312 -12.45 5.67 -8.15
CA ALA A 312 -11.53 5.24 -9.20
C ALA A 312 -10.60 6.39 -9.66
N ASN A 313 -11.15 7.59 -9.87
CA ASN A 313 -10.34 8.77 -10.17
C ASN A 313 -9.43 9.17 -9.00
N SER A 314 -9.89 9.06 -7.77
CA SER A 314 -9.04 9.36 -6.60
C SER A 314 -7.90 8.38 -6.46
N LEU A 315 -8.10 7.09 -6.78
CA LEU A 315 -7.03 6.11 -6.86
C LEU A 315 -6.03 6.46 -7.98
N LYS A 316 -6.51 6.86 -9.16
CA LYS A 316 -5.64 7.35 -10.24
C LYS A 316 -4.83 8.58 -9.83
N LEU A 317 -5.42 9.52 -9.09
CA LEU A 317 -4.71 10.68 -8.54
C LEU A 317 -3.63 10.25 -7.54
N ARG A 318 -3.92 9.30 -6.63
CA ARG A 318 -2.93 8.74 -5.70
C ARG A 318 -1.74 8.15 -6.45
N MET A 319 -1.99 7.27 -7.43
CA MET A 319 -0.96 6.67 -8.28
C MET A 319 -0.11 7.74 -8.99
N ALA A 320 -0.73 8.78 -9.52
CA ALA A 320 -0.03 9.89 -10.18
C ALA A 320 0.90 10.63 -9.22
N ILE A 321 0.47 10.90 -7.99
CA ILE A 321 1.32 11.53 -6.97
C ILE A 321 2.51 10.62 -6.59
N HIS A 322 2.30 9.30 -6.46
CA HIS A 322 3.38 8.36 -6.17
C HIS A 322 4.50 8.43 -7.22
N MET A 323 4.14 8.47 -8.50
CA MET A 323 5.11 8.49 -9.59
C MET A 323 5.62 9.88 -9.99
N SER A 324 5.30 10.92 -9.21
CA SER A 324 5.60 12.33 -9.54
C SER A 324 7.08 12.65 -9.74
N LYS A 325 8.00 11.85 -9.18
CA LYS A 325 9.45 12.02 -9.31
C LYS A 325 10.04 11.17 -10.43
N VAL A 326 9.52 9.97 -10.67
CA VAL A 326 10.08 9.05 -11.67
C VAL A 326 9.57 9.38 -13.08
N GLU A 327 8.31 9.75 -13.21
CA GLU A 327 7.69 10.10 -14.51
C GLU A 327 6.82 11.37 -14.39
N PRO A 328 7.41 12.54 -14.15
CA PRO A 328 6.68 13.76 -13.78
C PRO A 328 5.67 14.23 -14.85
N ALA A 329 5.95 14.04 -16.14
CA ALA A 329 5.04 14.43 -17.21
C ALA A 329 3.79 13.54 -17.25
N THR A 330 3.97 12.23 -17.17
CA THR A 330 2.88 11.25 -17.12
C THR A 330 2.07 11.41 -15.82
N ALA A 331 2.74 11.61 -14.70
CA ALA A 331 2.11 11.88 -13.41
C ALA A 331 1.19 13.10 -13.47
N LYS A 332 1.66 14.19 -14.05
CA LYS A 332 0.84 15.41 -14.27
C LYS A 332 -0.40 15.08 -15.09
N GLN A 333 -0.22 14.41 -16.22
CA GLN A 333 -1.34 14.06 -17.10
C GLN A 333 -2.39 13.23 -16.36
N TRP A 334 -2.00 12.16 -15.67
CA TRP A 334 -2.93 11.28 -14.95
C TRP A 334 -3.66 12.03 -13.83
N ALA A 335 -2.94 12.89 -13.10
CA ALA A 335 -3.53 13.68 -12.03
C ALA A 335 -4.59 14.67 -12.55
N GLU A 336 -4.27 15.39 -13.64
CA GLU A 336 -5.20 16.35 -14.26
C GLU A 336 -6.43 15.65 -14.85
N GLU A 337 -6.24 14.49 -15.52
CA GLU A 337 -7.32 13.63 -16.00
C GLU A 337 -8.21 13.15 -14.85
N ALA A 338 -7.62 12.70 -13.73
CA ALA A 338 -8.34 12.23 -12.57
C ALA A 338 -9.24 13.33 -11.97
N VAL A 339 -8.67 14.50 -11.75
CA VAL A 339 -9.42 15.65 -11.18
C VAL A 339 -10.52 16.12 -12.13
N ALA A 340 -10.24 16.19 -13.44
CA ALA A 340 -11.25 16.54 -14.43
C ALA A 340 -12.39 15.52 -14.52
N GLY A 341 -12.10 14.22 -14.24
CA GLY A 341 -13.08 13.14 -14.19
C GLY A 341 -13.94 13.11 -12.93
N GLY A 342 -13.60 13.91 -11.93
CA GLY A 342 -14.25 13.97 -10.63
C GLY A 342 -13.64 13.02 -9.60
N VAL A 343 -13.12 13.58 -8.52
CA VAL A 343 -12.53 12.87 -7.37
C VAL A 343 -13.44 12.95 -6.14
N ILE A 344 -13.09 12.24 -5.07
CA ILE A 344 -13.79 12.38 -3.78
C ILE A 344 -13.62 13.82 -3.26
N GLU A 345 -14.73 14.50 -3.02
CA GLU A 345 -14.78 15.86 -2.51
C GLU A 345 -15.61 15.98 -1.23
N ASN A 346 -16.43 14.98 -0.93
CA ASN A 346 -17.31 14.95 0.20
C ASN A 346 -17.13 13.67 1.02
N GLU A 347 -17.45 13.73 2.29
CA GLU A 347 -17.45 12.58 3.19
C GLU A 347 -18.38 11.44 2.74
N ALA A 348 -19.53 11.77 2.14
CA ALA A 348 -20.45 10.77 1.61
C ALA A 348 -19.85 9.89 0.49
N ASP A 349 -18.75 10.33 -0.11
CA ASP A 349 -18.04 9.62 -1.16
C ASP A 349 -16.87 8.75 -0.65
N GLU A 350 -16.60 8.79 0.65
CA GLU A 350 -15.50 8.03 1.25
C GLU A 350 -15.78 6.52 1.16
N ILE A 351 -14.72 5.76 0.93
CA ILE A 351 -14.77 4.31 0.82
C ILE A 351 -13.96 3.68 1.96
N GLY A 352 -14.57 2.76 2.68
CA GLY A 352 -13.91 2.08 3.80
C GLY A 352 -14.72 0.90 4.34
N LEU A 353 -14.16 0.20 5.30
CA LEU A 353 -14.86 -0.82 6.07
C LEU A 353 -15.40 -0.20 7.36
N PHE A 354 -16.69 -0.15 7.50
CA PHE A 354 -17.37 0.44 8.65
C PHE A 354 -17.61 -0.62 9.74
N PRO A 355 -16.94 -0.56 10.91
CA PRO A 355 -17.09 -1.56 11.95
C PRO A 355 -18.54 -1.74 12.40
N SER A 356 -19.32 -0.66 12.38
CA SER A 356 -20.77 -0.68 12.74
C SER A 356 -21.60 -1.62 11.86
N ILE A 357 -21.24 -1.79 10.58
CA ILE A 357 -21.92 -2.71 9.66
C ILE A 357 -21.73 -4.17 10.10
N PHE A 358 -20.59 -4.46 10.70
CA PHE A 358 -20.26 -5.80 11.19
C PHE A 358 -20.69 -6.03 12.64
N GLY A 359 -21.25 -5.02 13.32
CA GLY A 359 -21.57 -5.09 14.75
C GLY A 359 -20.33 -5.23 15.63
N THR A 360 -19.16 -4.80 15.17
CA THR A 360 -17.89 -4.86 15.87
C THR A 360 -17.37 -3.47 16.22
N ALA A 361 -16.43 -3.40 17.16
CA ALA A 361 -15.64 -2.19 17.39
C ALA A 361 -14.42 -2.15 16.46
N HIS A 362 -13.78 -0.99 16.36
CA HIS A 362 -12.50 -0.86 15.70
C HIS A 362 -11.46 -1.79 16.35
N PRO A 363 -10.66 -2.56 15.58
CA PRO A 363 -9.74 -3.57 16.14
C PRO A 363 -8.77 -3.05 17.20
N LEU A 364 -8.38 -1.80 17.12
CA LEU A 364 -7.50 -1.17 18.13
C LEU A 364 -8.09 -1.16 19.55
N VAL A 365 -9.41 -1.20 19.70
CA VAL A 365 -10.05 -1.28 21.03
C VAL A 365 -9.63 -2.55 21.78
N GLU A 366 -9.53 -3.67 21.07
CA GLU A 366 -9.09 -4.94 21.65
C GLU A 366 -7.55 -4.99 21.80
N ILE A 367 -6.81 -4.58 20.76
CA ILE A 367 -5.33 -4.60 20.75
C ILE A 367 -4.74 -3.81 21.93
N MET A 368 -5.32 -2.67 22.27
CA MET A 368 -4.89 -1.89 23.43
C MET A 368 -5.05 -2.62 24.76
N GLY A 369 -5.94 -3.61 24.82
CA GLY A 369 -6.09 -4.48 25.98
C GLY A 369 -4.95 -5.48 26.16
N TRP A 370 -4.20 -5.73 25.10
CA TRP A 370 -3.08 -6.69 25.12
C TRP A 370 -1.76 -6.08 25.59
N ASN A 371 -1.66 -4.75 25.69
CA ASN A 371 -0.44 -4.00 25.98
C ASN A 371 0.69 -4.25 24.96
N ASP A 372 0.33 -4.55 23.73
CA ASP A 372 1.28 -4.90 22.67
C ASP A 372 1.82 -3.68 21.91
N ILE A 373 1.21 -2.52 22.11
CA ILE A 373 1.61 -1.28 21.46
C ILE A 373 1.62 -0.10 22.44
N VAL A 374 2.55 0.80 22.21
CA VAL A 374 2.60 2.15 22.78
C VAL A 374 2.83 3.16 21.68
N MET A 375 2.56 4.43 21.96
CA MET A 375 2.75 5.49 20.96
C MET A 375 4.22 5.69 20.62
N GLY A 376 4.51 5.95 19.34
CA GLY A 376 5.83 6.36 18.89
C GLY A 376 6.21 7.78 19.38
N ALA A 377 7.45 7.97 19.78
CA ALA A 377 7.96 9.25 20.26
C ALA A 377 7.83 10.37 19.22
N SER A 378 8.10 10.06 17.94
CA SER A 378 8.01 11.03 16.85
C SER A 378 6.61 11.59 16.70
N PHE A 379 5.59 10.72 16.71
CA PHE A 379 4.21 11.13 16.52
C PHE A 379 3.70 12.00 17.67
N ILE A 380 3.89 11.56 18.92
CA ILE A 380 3.49 12.35 20.10
C ILE A 380 4.22 13.70 20.14
N ASN A 381 5.52 13.71 19.89
CA ASN A 381 6.30 14.95 19.90
C ASN A 381 5.87 15.92 18.77
N LEU A 382 5.57 15.40 17.59
CA LEU A 382 5.03 16.18 16.48
C LEU A 382 3.72 16.88 16.87
N LEU A 383 2.75 16.13 17.41
CA LEU A 383 1.46 16.67 17.80
C LEU A 383 1.56 17.71 18.92
N GLN A 384 2.46 17.50 19.90
CA GLN A 384 2.74 18.47 20.95
C GLN A 384 3.34 19.76 20.40
N ASN A 385 4.28 19.65 19.45
CA ASN A 385 4.93 20.81 18.85
C ASN A 385 3.96 21.64 17.97
N LEU A 386 3.01 20.99 17.32
CA LEU A 386 2.01 21.65 16.49
C LEU A 386 0.74 22.06 17.28
N ASP A 387 0.68 21.77 18.60
CA ASP A 387 -0.50 22.02 19.42
C ASP A 387 -1.79 21.40 18.86
N HIS A 388 -1.67 20.13 18.43
CA HIS A 388 -2.77 19.45 17.78
C HIS A 388 -3.97 19.31 18.74
N PRO A 389 -5.17 19.80 18.37
CA PRO A 389 -6.31 19.93 19.27
C PRO A 389 -6.83 18.61 19.79
N TYR A 390 -6.60 17.54 19.03
CA TYR A 390 -7.20 16.25 19.29
C TYR A 390 -6.31 15.30 20.11
N MET A 391 -5.03 15.65 20.31
CA MET A 391 -4.07 14.79 21.00
C MET A 391 -4.57 14.29 22.37
N LYS A 392 -5.20 15.16 23.14
CA LYS A 392 -5.73 14.82 24.48
C LYS A 392 -6.91 13.86 24.49
N TYR A 393 -7.55 13.65 23.33
CA TYR A 393 -8.67 12.72 23.16
C TYR A 393 -8.23 11.40 22.53
N LEU A 394 -7.20 11.43 21.69
CA LEU A 394 -6.66 10.24 21.03
C LEU A 394 -5.77 9.40 21.94
N PHE A 395 -5.07 10.03 22.92
CA PHE A 395 -4.00 9.39 23.67
C PHE A 395 -4.15 9.55 25.17
N THR A 396 -3.68 8.53 25.89
CA THR A 396 -3.50 8.60 27.33
C THR A 396 -2.17 9.24 27.68
N LYS A 397 -2.09 9.83 28.87
CA LYS A 397 -0.81 10.19 29.45
C LYS A 397 -0.08 8.93 29.90
N ASN A 398 1.27 9.00 29.96
CA ASN A 398 2.06 7.87 30.42
C ASN A 398 1.63 7.45 31.83
N SER A 399 1.57 6.15 32.07
CA SER A 399 1.47 5.62 33.42
C SER A 399 2.86 5.63 34.05
N ILE A 400 2.91 5.91 35.35
CA ILE A 400 4.16 5.81 36.09
C ILE A 400 4.50 4.33 36.23
N ALA A 401 5.45 3.87 35.46
CA ALA A 401 6.12 2.63 35.81
C ALA A 401 7.02 2.89 36.97
N LEU A 402 6.64 2.39 38.11
CA LEU A 402 7.24 2.59 39.37
C LEU A 402 8.69 2.11 39.46
N GLU A 403 9.39 2.47 40.55
CA GLU A 403 10.77 2.09 40.85
C GLU A 403 11.10 0.61 40.66
N LYS A 404 10.11 -0.28 40.72
CA LYS A 404 10.26 -1.72 40.46
C LYS A 404 10.56 -2.08 39.01
N SER A 405 10.14 -1.26 38.06
CA SER A 405 10.31 -1.53 36.61
C SER A 405 11.74 -1.30 36.12
N LYS A 406 12.59 -0.63 36.91
CA LYS A 406 13.99 -0.39 36.59
C LYS A 406 14.85 -1.66 36.48
N GLN A 407 14.33 -2.81 36.93
CA GLN A 407 15.05 -4.09 36.90
C GLN A 407 14.77 -4.96 35.67
N ALA A 408 13.77 -4.64 34.88
CA ALA A 408 13.27 -5.56 33.85
C ALA A 408 13.93 -5.40 32.45
N VAL A 409 14.69 -4.34 32.22
CA VAL A 409 15.39 -4.16 30.93
C VAL A 409 16.71 -4.92 31.01
N SER A 410 16.75 -6.08 30.37
CA SER A 410 17.94 -6.94 30.35
C SER A 410 19.18 -6.20 29.83
N GLY A 411 20.21 -6.13 30.64
CA GLY A 411 21.55 -5.69 30.23
C GLY A 411 21.88 -4.20 30.37
N THR A 412 20.96 -3.36 30.84
CA THR A 412 21.24 -1.95 31.10
C THR A 412 21.10 -1.64 32.59
N SER A 413 22.10 -1.00 33.17
CA SER A 413 21.95 -0.34 34.48
C SER A 413 20.96 0.81 34.29
N ALA A 414 19.78 0.70 34.86
CA ALA A 414 18.76 1.74 34.77
C ALA A 414 19.34 3.05 35.35
N PRO A 415 19.24 4.18 34.64
CA PRO A 415 19.66 5.45 35.16
C PRO A 415 18.83 5.82 36.39
N ALA A 416 19.44 6.50 37.34
CA ALA A 416 18.81 6.94 38.59
C ALA A 416 17.91 8.18 38.36
N VAL A 417 16.93 8.04 37.46
CA VAL A 417 15.94 9.10 37.15
C VAL A 417 14.61 8.75 37.78
N THR A 418 14.01 9.68 38.50
CA THR A 418 12.64 9.53 39.00
C THR A 418 11.67 9.67 37.85
N PRO A 419 10.89 8.62 37.48
CA PRO A 419 9.94 8.69 36.37
C PRO A 419 8.91 9.79 36.60
N LYS A 420 8.63 10.58 35.55
CA LYS A 420 7.54 11.57 35.55
C LYS A 420 6.33 10.94 34.87
N GLY A 421 5.33 10.59 35.65
CA GLY A 421 4.01 10.22 35.12
C GLY A 421 3.15 11.43 34.78
N GLY A 422 2.04 11.17 34.07
CA GLY A 422 1.03 12.18 33.78
C GLY A 422 1.39 13.16 32.65
N VAL A 423 2.34 12.81 31.79
CA VAL A 423 2.71 13.55 30.55
C VAL A 423 2.43 12.72 29.32
N TYR A 424 2.23 13.37 28.18
CA TYR A 424 2.16 12.68 26.89
C TYR A 424 3.60 12.45 26.39
N VAL A 425 3.96 11.20 26.22
CA VAL A 425 5.29 10.81 25.74
C VAL A 425 5.25 9.44 25.09
N GLY A 426 5.82 9.34 23.89
CA GLY A 426 5.96 8.09 23.16
C GLY A 426 7.31 7.43 23.37
N MET A 427 7.41 6.17 22.98
CA MET A 427 8.64 5.39 22.99
C MET A 427 9.44 5.65 21.71
N ARG A 428 10.77 5.74 21.81
CA ARG A 428 11.65 5.86 20.63
C ARG A 428 11.67 4.54 19.85
N ASN A 429 11.52 4.63 18.52
CA ASN A 429 11.66 3.45 17.65
C ASN A 429 13.12 2.99 17.57
N GLY A 430 13.31 1.67 17.45
CA GLY A 430 14.63 1.06 17.40
C GLY A 430 15.27 0.79 18.76
N VAL A 431 14.53 0.76 19.86
CA VAL A 431 15.00 0.24 21.14
C VAL A 431 14.80 -1.26 21.23
N THR A 432 15.65 -1.95 21.99
CA THR A 432 15.41 -3.36 22.32
C THR A 432 14.20 -3.44 23.26
N PRO A 433 13.13 -4.17 22.90
CA PRO A 433 11.93 -4.28 23.73
C PRO A 433 12.24 -4.89 25.10
N GLY A 434 11.47 -4.51 26.11
CA GLY A 434 11.56 -5.10 27.45
C GLY A 434 10.89 -6.47 27.54
N ILE A 435 10.99 -7.11 28.69
CA ILE A 435 10.38 -8.42 28.97
C ILE A 435 9.09 -8.22 29.78
N GLY A 436 8.03 -8.86 29.32
CA GLY A 436 6.69 -8.81 29.94
C GLY A 436 5.83 -7.65 29.42
N ARG A 437 4.52 -7.78 29.62
CA ARG A 437 3.47 -6.91 29.07
C ARG A 437 2.87 -5.93 30.08
N ALA A 438 3.35 -5.94 31.31
CA ALA A 438 2.84 -5.06 32.35
C ALA A 438 3.83 -3.96 32.69
N ALA A 439 3.35 -2.75 32.90
CA ALA A 439 4.20 -1.58 33.15
C ALA A 439 5.02 -1.66 34.44
N ASP A 440 4.60 -2.47 35.41
CA ASP A 440 5.34 -2.74 36.64
C ASP A 440 6.54 -3.68 36.46
N ALA A 441 6.50 -4.51 35.41
CA ALA A 441 7.60 -5.41 35.03
C ALA A 441 8.44 -4.84 33.90
N ASN A 442 7.80 -4.16 32.93
CA ASN A 442 8.43 -3.60 31.74
C ASN A 442 8.11 -2.11 31.61
N PRO A 443 9.10 -1.22 31.85
CA PRO A 443 8.87 0.23 31.85
C PRO A 443 8.41 0.77 30.48
N TYR A 444 8.73 0.10 29.39
CA TYR A 444 8.27 0.51 28.04
C TYR A 444 6.75 0.41 27.89
N CYS A 445 6.09 -0.48 28.62
CA CYS A 445 4.62 -0.56 28.65
C CYS A 445 3.96 0.62 29.37
N GLY A 446 4.72 1.48 30.02
CA GLY A 446 4.23 2.67 30.74
C GLY A 446 4.16 3.94 29.89
N TYR A 447 4.61 3.93 28.65
CA TYR A 447 4.50 5.10 27.75
C TYR A 447 3.03 5.36 27.35
N SER A 448 2.79 6.53 26.75
CA SER A 448 1.46 6.87 26.22
C SER A 448 0.95 5.83 25.27
N THR A 449 -0.35 5.54 25.33
CA THR A 449 -1.05 4.65 24.42
C THR A 449 -2.33 5.32 23.92
N LEU A 450 -3.08 4.64 23.06
CA LEU A 450 -4.35 5.14 22.59
C LEU A 450 -5.40 5.23 23.70
N ASP A 451 -6.31 6.19 23.59
CA ASP A 451 -7.50 6.23 24.44
C ASP A 451 -8.58 5.28 23.86
N LYS A 452 -8.87 4.23 24.59
CA LYS A 452 -9.90 3.25 24.19
C LYS A 452 -11.26 3.89 23.99
N THR A 453 -11.58 4.91 24.78
CA THR A 453 -12.89 5.56 24.74
C THR A 453 -13.16 6.17 23.38
N TYR A 454 -12.15 6.82 22.79
CA TYR A 454 -12.26 7.37 21.44
C TYR A 454 -12.63 6.30 20.41
N PHE A 455 -11.82 5.24 20.31
CA PHE A 455 -12.05 4.19 19.32
C PHE A 455 -13.33 3.38 19.57
N ALA A 456 -13.79 3.28 20.82
CA ALA A 456 -15.04 2.62 21.14
C ALA A 456 -16.28 3.48 20.84
N GLU A 457 -16.20 4.79 21.06
CA GLU A 457 -17.32 5.72 20.88
C GLU A 457 -17.45 6.22 19.44
N CYS A 458 -16.34 6.64 18.82
CA CYS A 458 -16.33 7.07 17.42
C CYS A 458 -16.42 5.91 16.45
N ASN A 459 -15.83 4.79 16.82
CA ASN A 459 -15.77 3.58 15.99
C ASN A 459 -15.41 3.86 14.54
N PRO A 460 -14.26 4.54 14.27
CA PRO A 460 -13.93 5.05 12.95
C PRO A 460 -13.79 3.92 11.93
N PRO A 461 -14.14 4.17 10.65
CA PRO A 461 -13.95 3.20 9.58
C PRO A 461 -12.47 2.90 9.32
N LEU A 462 -12.20 1.68 8.80
CA LEU A 462 -10.92 1.36 8.18
C LEU A 462 -10.97 1.80 6.72
N TYR A 463 -10.52 3.01 6.46
CA TYR A 463 -10.67 3.64 5.16
C TYR A 463 -9.82 2.99 4.06
N LEU A 464 -10.37 2.95 2.85
CA LEU A 464 -9.63 2.78 1.61
C LEU A 464 -9.21 4.15 1.06
N MET A 465 -10.12 5.12 1.13
CA MET A 465 -9.87 6.49 0.66
C MET A 465 -10.70 7.49 1.45
N LYS A 466 -10.06 8.52 2.00
CA LYS A 466 -10.68 9.63 2.74
C LYS A 466 -10.70 10.91 1.88
N VAL A 467 -11.67 11.76 2.13
CA VAL A 467 -11.73 13.10 1.52
C VAL A 467 -10.52 13.96 1.91
N SER A 468 -10.03 13.82 3.15
CA SER A 468 -8.84 14.54 3.61
C SER A 468 -7.60 14.16 2.81
N GLU A 469 -7.41 12.87 2.53
CA GLU A 469 -6.31 12.40 1.70
C GLU A 469 -6.36 13.01 0.31
N VAL A 470 -7.53 12.94 -0.35
CA VAL A 470 -7.69 13.49 -1.71
C VAL A 470 -7.40 14.98 -1.76
N ASN A 471 -7.79 15.72 -0.72
CA ASN A 471 -7.43 17.13 -0.60
C ASN A 471 -5.91 17.35 -0.51
N PHE A 472 -5.18 16.54 0.27
CA PHE A 472 -3.71 16.63 0.35
C PHE A 472 -3.03 16.21 -0.95
N LEU A 473 -3.54 15.22 -1.67
CA LEU A 473 -3.04 14.86 -3.00
C LEU A 473 -3.22 16.01 -4.00
N ARG A 474 -4.40 16.69 -3.98
CA ARG A 474 -4.64 17.90 -4.80
C ARG A 474 -3.75 19.06 -4.37
N ALA A 475 -3.48 19.24 -3.08
CA ALA A 475 -2.59 20.28 -2.58
C ALA A 475 -1.17 20.08 -3.11
N GLU A 476 -0.65 18.84 -3.09
CA GLU A 476 0.65 18.53 -3.66
C GLU A 476 0.68 18.72 -5.17
N GLY A 477 -0.32 18.24 -5.91
CA GLY A 477 -0.43 18.43 -7.35
C GLY A 477 -0.43 19.93 -7.72
N ALA A 478 -1.22 20.75 -7.02
CA ALA A 478 -1.26 22.20 -7.23
C ALA A 478 0.09 22.88 -6.91
N LEU A 479 0.79 22.42 -5.85
CA LEU A 479 2.14 22.91 -5.52
C LEU A 479 3.17 22.57 -6.61
N ARG A 480 2.99 21.44 -7.30
CA ARG A 480 3.79 21.06 -8.48
C ARG A 480 3.43 21.83 -9.74
N GLY A 481 2.38 22.65 -9.70
CA GLY A 481 1.89 23.44 -10.83
C GLY A 481 0.95 22.67 -11.76
N TRP A 482 0.31 21.61 -11.27
CA TRP A 482 -0.70 20.85 -11.99
C TRP A 482 -2.08 21.48 -11.81
N ASN A 483 -2.97 21.30 -12.79
CA ASN A 483 -4.34 21.80 -12.71
C ASN A 483 -5.20 20.88 -11.80
N MET A 484 -5.28 21.22 -10.54
CA MET A 484 -6.06 20.48 -9.54
C MET A 484 -7.44 21.08 -9.24
N GLY A 485 -7.86 22.10 -9.99
CA GLY A 485 -9.15 22.77 -9.77
C GLY A 485 -9.17 23.77 -8.61
N GLY A 486 -8.01 24.12 -8.05
CA GLY A 486 -7.87 25.07 -6.94
C GLY A 486 -6.43 25.31 -6.57
N THR A 487 -6.17 26.02 -5.48
CA THR A 487 -4.83 26.34 -5.01
C THR A 487 -4.29 25.30 -4.03
N ALA A 488 -2.97 25.20 -3.91
CA ALA A 488 -2.33 24.34 -2.93
C ALA A 488 -2.80 24.68 -1.50
N GLN A 489 -2.91 25.96 -1.18
CA GLN A 489 -3.40 26.44 0.12
C GLN A 489 -4.83 25.96 0.39
N SER A 490 -5.75 26.18 -0.55
CA SER A 490 -7.16 25.83 -0.35
C SER A 490 -7.35 24.34 -0.07
N PHE A 491 -6.64 23.49 -0.82
CA PHE A 491 -6.70 22.04 -0.60
C PHE A 491 -5.99 21.60 0.68
N TYR A 492 -4.85 22.20 1.01
CA TYR A 492 -4.13 21.93 2.25
C TYR A 492 -5.02 22.22 3.47
N GLU A 493 -5.61 23.41 3.52
CA GLU A 493 -6.48 23.79 4.63
C GLU A 493 -7.76 22.93 4.67
N GLN A 494 -8.33 22.60 3.50
CA GLN A 494 -9.50 21.72 3.44
C GLN A 494 -9.15 20.30 3.89
N GLY A 495 -7.98 19.78 3.54
CA GLY A 495 -7.48 18.50 4.03
C GLY A 495 -7.42 18.45 5.56
N ILE A 496 -6.94 19.52 6.20
CA ILE A 496 -6.92 19.63 7.67
C ILE A 496 -8.35 19.69 8.24
N ARG A 497 -9.25 20.47 7.65
CA ARG A 497 -10.65 20.60 8.13
C ARG A 497 -11.41 19.28 8.05
N THR A 498 -11.08 18.42 7.09
CA THR A 498 -11.77 17.16 6.85
C THR A 498 -11.06 15.96 7.45
N ALA A 499 -9.98 16.15 8.21
CA ALA A 499 -9.14 15.07 8.72
C ALA A 499 -9.86 14.09 9.67
N TYR A 500 -10.78 14.60 10.49
CA TYR A 500 -11.49 13.85 11.52
C TYR A 500 -13.00 14.08 11.47
N LEU A 501 -13.59 13.95 10.29
CA LEU A 501 -15.05 14.15 10.10
C LEU A 501 -15.86 13.05 10.80
N GLU A 502 -15.33 11.84 10.91
CA GLU A 502 -15.92 10.74 11.65
C GLU A 502 -16.16 11.06 13.13
N ASP A 503 -15.41 12.02 13.67
CA ASP A 503 -15.51 12.43 15.08
C ASP A 503 -16.57 13.43 15.38
N ARG A 504 -17.36 13.85 14.42
CA ARG A 504 -18.34 14.94 14.58
C ARG A 504 -19.33 14.76 15.74
N ASN A 505 -19.57 13.53 16.13
CA ASN A 505 -20.43 13.21 17.25
C ASN A 505 -19.67 12.88 18.54
N TYR A 506 -18.33 12.95 18.50
CA TYR A 506 -17.48 12.66 19.64
C TYR A 506 -17.09 13.96 20.37
N LYS A 507 -17.21 13.95 21.71
CA LYS A 507 -16.87 15.13 22.55
C LYS A 507 -17.40 16.45 21.98
N GLU A 508 -18.60 16.44 21.46
CA GLU A 508 -19.28 17.62 20.89
C GLU A 508 -18.50 18.28 19.72
N ASN A 509 -17.88 17.49 18.85
CA ASN A 509 -17.08 17.97 17.73
C ASN A 509 -15.85 18.81 18.13
N GLU A 510 -15.14 18.42 19.14
CA GLU A 510 -13.99 19.16 19.67
C GLU A 510 -12.93 19.49 18.61
N TYR A 511 -12.69 18.58 17.64
CA TYR A 511 -11.78 18.88 16.54
C TYR A 511 -12.29 20.05 15.69
N THR A 512 -13.54 20.00 15.26
CA THR A 512 -14.15 21.02 14.44
C THR A 512 -14.17 22.41 15.14
N LYS A 513 -14.36 22.43 16.47
CA LYS A 513 -14.32 23.67 17.25
C LYS A 513 -12.95 24.32 17.26
N HIS A 514 -11.88 23.55 17.19
CA HIS A 514 -10.50 24.02 17.37
C HIS A 514 -9.67 24.05 16.07
N VAL A 515 -10.17 23.49 14.98
CA VAL A 515 -9.41 23.37 13.74
C VAL A 515 -8.97 24.71 13.16
N GLU A 516 -9.79 25.74 13.27
CA GLU A 516 -9.45 27.08 12.76
C GLU A 516 -8.33 27.72 13.60
N GLN A 517 -8.27 27.46 14.90
CA GLN A 517 -7.15 27.85 15.73
C GLN A 517 -5.88 27.07 15.36
N TYR A 518 -6.02 25.79 15.11
CA TYR A 518 -4.92 24.91 14.67
C TYR A 518 -4.30 25.36 13.35
N LEU A 519 -5.13 25.71 12.37
CA LEU A 519 -4.69 26.27 11.09
C LEU A 519 -3.86 27.56 11.22
N ASN A 520 -3.97 28.27 12.33
CA ASN A 520 -3.22 29.49 12.61
C ASN A 520 -1.94 29.27 13.41
N VAL A 521 -1.53 28.05 13.72
CA VAL A 521 -0.27 27.73 14.38
C VAL A 521 0.91 28.06 13.44
N ASN A 522 1.55 29.18 13.71
CA ASN A 522 2.57 29.75 12.81
C ASN A 522 3.94 29.06 12.94
N ALA A 523 4.27 28.59 14.13
CA ALA A 523 5.56 27.94 14.41
C ALA A 523 5.37 26.80 15.43
N PRO A 524 6.24 25.80 15.42
CA PRO A 524 6.22 24.74 16.42
C PRO A 524 6.63 25.29 17.80
N LYS A 525 6.15 24.65 18.85
CA LYS A 525 6.46 25.06 20.23
C LYS A 525 7.93 24.85 20.64
N GLY A 526 8.68 24.07 19.91
CA GLY A 526 10.08 23.74 20.23
C GLY A 526 10.24 22.77 21.41
N ILE A 527 9.21 21.97 21.70
CA ILE A 527 9.22 21.00 22.81
C ILE A 527 10.17 19.87 22.47
N ALA A 528 11.25 19.73 23.25
CA ALA A 528 12.16 18.61 23.13
C ALA A 528 11.50 17.31 23.61
N TYR A 529 11.90 16.20 23.04
CA TYR A 529 11.62 14.88 23.60
C TYR A 529 12.51 14.68 24.84
N VAL A 530 11.89 14.42 25.95
CA VAL A 530 12.57 14.04 27.19
C VAL A 530 11.98 12.70 27.63
N ASP A 531 12.84 11.69 27.71
CA ASP A 531 12.41 10.38 28.16
C ASP A 531 12.16 10.40 29.67
N PRO A 532 10.91 10.31 30.16
CA PRO A 532 10.61 10.40 31.59
C PRO A 532 11.17 9.24 32.39
N GLN A 533 11.54 8.16 31.74
CA GLN A 533 12.09 6.95 32.34
C GLN A 533 13.63 6.89 32.22
N GLY A 534 14.23 7.78 31.43
CA GLY A 534 15.66 7.82 31.19
C GLY A 534 16.21 6.56 30.51
N LEU A 535 15.37 5.87 29.72
CA LEU A 535 15.73 4.62 29.03
C LEU A 535 16.32 4.90 27.65
N THR A 536 15.96 6.03 27.04
CA THR A 536 16.46 6.46 25.73
C THR A 536 16.98 7.91 25.81
N PRO A 537 17.89 8.32 24.90
CA PRO A 537 18.41 9.66 24.89
C PRO A 537 17.34 10.72 24.65
N ASP A 538 17.42 11.83 25.41
CA ASP A 538 16.67 13.04 25.11
C ASP A 538 17.04 13.58 23.73
N MET A 539 16.09 14.29 23.09
CA MET A 539 16.29 14.78 21.75
C MET A 539 15.56 16.11 21.50
N PRO A 540 16.20 17.10 20.85
CA PRO A 540 15.50 18.30 20.42
C PRO A 540 14.40 17.94 19.42
N SER A 541 13.33 18.75 19.38
CA SER A 541 12.28 18.58 18.36
C SER A 541 12.85 18.66 16.96
N VAL A 542 12.48 17.70 16.13
CA VAL A 542 12.80 17.68 14.68
C VAL A 542 11.79 18.49 13.86
N THR A 543 10.62 18.80 14.43
CA THR A 543 9.59 19.60 13.79
C THR A 543 10.04 21.07 13.74
N LYS A 544 10.15 21.64 12.53
CA LYS A 544 10.59 23.02 12.29
C LYS A 544 9.53 23.89 11.64
N ILE A 545 8.45 23.29 11.18
CA ILE A 545 7.34 23.96 10.49
C ILE A 545 6.16 24.17 11.43
N GLY A 546 5.39 25.22 11.21
CA GLY A 546 4.05 25.38 11.78
C GLY A 546 2.98 24.81 10.83
N VAL A 547 1.72 24.95 11.23
CA VAL A 547 0.56 24.51 10.43
C VAL A 547 0.15 25.61 9.44
N LYS A 548 0.20 26.87 9.84
CA LYS A 548 -0.25 27.99 9.03
C LYS A 548 0.42 28.02 7.67
N TRP A 549 -0.40 28.08 6.61
CA TRP A 549 0.11 28.28 5.26
C TRP A 549 0.74 29.66 5.09
N ASN A 550 1.86 29.72 4.40
CA ASN A 550 2.52 30.96 4.06
C ASN A 550 2.98 30.90 2.59
N GLU A 551 2.48 31.83 1.78
CA GLU A 551 2.86 31.87 0.36
C GLU A 551 4.34 32.19 0.13
N GLY A 552 4.99 32.85 1.08
CA GLY A 552 6.43 33.11 1.04
C GLY A 552 7.31 31.92 1.35
N ASP A 553 6.76 30.79 1.83
CA ASP A 553 7.54 29.59 2.06
C ASP A 553 8.06 28.96 0.76
N SER A 554 9.22 28.29 0.84
CA SER A 554 9.74 27.52 -0.28
C SER A 554 8.77 26.39 -0.66
N LYS A 555 8.88 25.90 -1.91
CA LYS A 555 8.11 24.70 -2.31
C LYS A 555 8.36 23.52 -1.40
N GLU A 556 9.62 23.31 -0.99
CA GLU A 556 10.01 22.23 -0.09
C GLU A 556 9.33 22.35 1.28
N THR A 557 9.32 23.57 1.87
CA THR A 557 8.61 23.82 3.13
C THR A 557 7.10 23.61 3.01
N LYS A 558 6.51 24.04 1.89
CA LYS A 558 5.08 23.81 1.61
C LYS A 558 4.78 22.32 1.47
N LEU A 559 5.64 21.56 0.80
CA LEU A 559 5.50 20.09 0.69
C LEU A 559 5.61 19.44 2.07
N GLU A 560 6.59 19.82 2.88
CA GLU A 560 6.73 19.33 4.26
C GLU A 560 5.45 19.55 5.06
N LYS A 561 4.82 20.74 4.94
CA LYS A 561 3.52 21.01 5.60
C LYS A 561 2.41 20.09 5.10
N ILE A 562 2.27 19.93 3.78
CA ILE A 562 1.24 19.07 3.18
C ILE A 562 1.40 17.63 3.66
N ILE A 563 2.59 17.06 3.53
CA ILE A 563 2.82 15.66 3.89
C ILE A 563 2.72 15.44 5.40
N THR A 564 3.18 16.40 6.21
CA THR A 564 3.03 16.31 7.67
C THR A 564 1.56 16.29 8.09
N GLN A 565 0.71 17.11 7.48
CA GLN A 565 -0.71 17.10 7.82
C GLN A 565 -1.44 15.88 7.23
N LYS A 566 -1.05 15.41 6.03
CA LYS A 566 -1.54 14.13 5.49
C LYS A 566 -1.18 12.97 6.43
N TYR A 567 0.05 12.91 6.92
CA TYR A 567 0.49 11.91 7.90
C TYR A 567 -0.34 11.94 9.18
N ILE A 568 -0.63 13.12 9.74
CA ILE A 568 -1.48 13.25 10.94
C ILE A 568 -2.91 12.80 10.64
N ALA A 569 -3.48 13.20 9.50
CA ALA A 569 -4.84 12.87 9.10
C ALA A 569 -5.04 11.37 8.75
N SER A 570 -3.99 10.70 8.35
CA SER A 570 -4.01 9.26 8.00
C SER A 570 -4.02 8.36 9.22
N PHE A 571 -3.62 8.88 10.40
CA PHE A 571 -3.60 8.08 11.62
C PHE A 571 -4.98 7.49 11.93
N PRO A 572 -5.13 6.22 12.29
CA PRO A 572 -4.05 5.24 12.57
C PRO A 572 -3.60 4.40 11.36
N TYR A 573 -3.92 4.79 10.14
CA TYR A 573 -3.66 4.01 8.94
C TYR A 573 -2.37 4.48 8.23
N SER A 574 -1.37 3.63 8.15
CA SER A 574 0.02 4.02 7.88
C SER A 574 0.53 3.79 6.46
N TYR A 575 -0.14 2.98 5.62
CA TYR A 575 0.42 2.57 4.33
C TYR A 575 0.76 3.76 3.43
N GLU A 576 -0.18 4.68 3.22
CA GLU A 576 0.07 5.90 2.45
C GLU A 576 1.09 6.82 3.11
N SER A 577 1.08 6.91 4.44
CA SER A 577 2.09 7.66 5.19
C SER A 577 3.50 7.10 4.99
N TRP A 578 3.62 5.77 4.84
CA TRP A 578 4.91 5.15 4.56
C TRP A 578 5.36 5.36 3.11
N VAL A 579 4.45 5.36 2.15
CA VAL A 579 4.75 5.75 0.77
C VAL A 579 5.28 7.19 0.73
N ASP A 580 4.58 8.13 1.37
CA ASP A 580 4.97 9.54 1.40
C ASP A 580 6.32 9.76 2.08
N LEU A 581 6.57 9.09 3.21
CA LEU A 581 7.85 9.16 3.92
C LEU A 581 9.01 8.70 3.03
N ARG A 582 8.86 7.59 2.33
CA ARG A 582 9.87 7.05 1.41
C ARG A 582 10.10 7.96 0.21
N ARG A 583 9.01 8.48 -0.37
CA ARG A 583 9.00 9.29 -1.57
C ARG A 583 9.56 10.70 -1.35
N THR A 584 9.22 11.33 -0.22
CA THR A 584 9.49 12.75 0.04
C THR A 584 10.49 13.01 1.15
N GLY A 585 10.70 12.06 2.07
CA GLY A 585 11.46 12.26 3.29
C GLY A 585 10.70 13.04 4.37
N TYR A 586 9.37 13.16 4.25
CA TYR A 586 8.47 13.83 5.19
C TYR A 586 7.39 12.88 5.73
N PRO A 587 6.88 13.13 6.97
CA PRO A 587 7.33 14.16 7.92
C PRO A 587 8.74 13.90 8.44
N LYS A 588 9.35 14.92 9.07
CA LYS A 588 10.61 14.70 9.81
C LYS A 588 10.32 13.95 11.09
N LEU A 589 10.91 12.76 11.21
CA LEU A 589 10.76 11.87 12.35
C LEU A 589 12.06 11.74 13.10
N PHE A 590 12.01 11.25 14.33
CA PHE A 590 13.24 10.95 15.07
C PHE A 590 14.01 9.81 14.37
N PRO A 591 15.34 9.86 14.36
CA PRO A 591 16.15 8.77 13.86
C PRO A 591 15.88 7.50 14.65
N ILE A 592 15.95 6.36 13.98
CA ILE A 592 15.87 5.05 14.62
C ILE A 592 17.10 4.84 15.48
N LEU A 593 16.93 4.40 16.72
CA LEU A 593 18.04 4.20 17.65
C LEU A 593 18.89 2.99 17.31
N ASN A 594 18.25 1.89 16.94
CA ASN A 594 18.91 0.65 16.55
C ASN A 594 17.99 -0.22 15.72
N THR A 595 18.56 -1.15 14.97
CA THR A 595 17.90 -2.29 14.36
C THR A 595 18.76 -3.52 14.57
N GLU A 596 18.14 -4.63 14.93
CA GLU A 596 18.85 -5.90 15.14
C GLU A 596 18.92 -6.75 13.90
N HIS A 597 18.42 -6.24 12.76
CA HIS A 597 18.43 -7.00 11.52
C HIS A 597 19.86 -7.27 11.06
N SER A 598 20.22 -8.54 11.02
CA SER A 598 21.60 -8.99 10.81
C SER A 598 22.13 -8.75 9.39
N ASP A 599 21.28 -8.41 8.44
CA ASP A 599 21.70 -8.08 7.07
C ASP A 599 22.30 -6.67 6.97
N GLY A 600 22.25 -5.87 8.04
CA GLY A 600 22.88 -4.57 8.14
C GLY A 600 22.36 -3.53 7.15
N THR A 601 21.21 -3.77 6.54
CA THR A 601 20.67 -2.91 5.47
C THR A 601 20.07 -1.63 5.99
N ILE A 602 19.50 -1.62 7.21
CA ILE A 602 19.07 -0.40 7.88
C ILE A 602 20.15 0.04 8.86
N LYS A 603 20.75 1.19 8.60
CA LYS A 603 21.81 1.73 9.45
C LYS A 603 21.21 2.73 10.42
N PRO A 604 21.42 2.56 11.74
CA PRO A 604 21.14 3.62 12.69
C PRO A 604 21.92 4.85 12.27
N GLY A 605 21.24 5.96 12.03
CA GLY A 605 21.87 7.23 11.71
C GLY A 605 22.46 7.92 12.94
N ASP A 606 23.02 9.11 12.74
CA ASP A 606 23.27 10.03 13.85
C ASP A 606 21.96 10.16 14.66
N PRO A 607 21.95 9.95 15.97
CA PRO A 607 20.74 10.04 16.80
C PRO A 607 20.02 11.38 16.71
N LYS A 608 20.59 12.37 16.03
CA LYS A 608 20.02 13.71 15.81
C LYS A 608 19.44 13.93 14.41
N VAL A 609 19.67 13.02 13.46
CA VAL A 609 19.30 13.24 12.04
C VAL A 609 18.67 11.98 11.46
N GLN A 610 17.44 12.12 10.98
CA GLN A 610 16.83 11.11 10.11
C GLN A 610 17.54 11.12 8.75
N THR A 611 17.98 9.96 8.29
CA THR A 611 18.62 9.78 7.00
C THR A 611 17.83 8.79 6.13
N ALA A 612 18.10 8.81 4.83
CA ALA A 612 17.53 7.83 3.92
C ALA A 612 17.92 6.38 4.28
N ASP A 613 19.07 6.19 4.94
CA ASP A 613 19.60 4.87 5.29
C ASP A 613 18.95 4.26 6.55
N ASN A 614 18.17 5.03 7.31
CA ASN A 614 17.47 4.53 8.48
C ASN A 614 15.95 4.45 8.31
N ILE A 615 15.48 4.40 7.07
CA ILE A 615 14.07 4.22 6.72
C ILE A 615 13.92 2.91 5.95
N MET A 616 13.01 2.05 6.38
CA MET A 616 12.63 0.88 5.60
C MET A 616 12.00 1.30 4.26
N ARG A 617 12.46 0.70 3.16
CA ARG A 617 12.05 1.04 1.79
C ARG A 617 11.03 0.09 1.18
N ARG A 618 11.05 -1.16 1.59
CA ARG A 618 10.10 -2.19 1.15
C ARG A 618 10.07 -3.35 2.14
N ILE A 619 9.11 -4.22 1.94
CA ILE A 619 9.05 -5.51 2.62
C ILE A 619 9.64 -6.55 1.66
N PRO A 620 10.72 -7.26 2.03
CA PRO A 620 11.25 -8.38 1.25
C PRO A 620 10.21 -9.49 1.08
N TRP A 621 10.32 -10.25 0.01
CA TRP A 621 9.48 -11.43 -0.15
C TRP A 621 9.87 -12.52 0.85
N VAL A 622 8.87 -13.24 1.34
CA VAL A 622 9.08 -14.40 2.21
C VAL A 622 8.54 -15.63 1.46
N PRO A 623 9.40 -16.41 0.81
CA PRO A 623 8.94 -17.59 0.10
C PRO A 623 8.43 -18.65 1.08
N ASP A 624 7.24 -19.17 0.82
CA ASP A 624 6.64 -20.22 1.63
C ASP A 624 7.19 -21.62 1.29
N ASP A 625 7.69 -21.80 0.07
CA ASP A 625 8.22 -23.07 -0.42
C ASP A 625 9.36 -22.84 -1.44
N SER A 626 9.88 -23.95 -1.98
CA SER A 626 10.97 -23.92 -2.96
C SER A 626 10.53 -23.33 -4.31
N GLN A 627 9.29 -23.57 -4.75
CA GLN A 627 8.79 -23.06 -6.02
C GLN A 627 8.63 -21.54 -5.95
N THR A 628 8.01 -21.01 -4.91
CA THR A 628 7.90 -19.55 -4.70
C THR A 628 9.28 -18.89 -4.68
N LYS A 629 10.28 -19.56 -4.06
CA LYS A 629 11.64 -19.05 -4.06
C LYS A 629 12.27 -19.04 -5.45
N GLU A 630 12.01 -20.05 -6.28
CA GLU A 630 12.46 -20.10 -7.67
C GLU A 630 11.76 -18.99 -8.49
N ASP A 631 10.46 -18.83 -8.37
CA ASP A 631 9.70 -17.79 -9.06
C ASP A 631 10.20 -16.38 -8.73
N ILE A 632 10.53 -16.12 -7.45
CA ILE A 632 11.14 -14.86 -7.01
C ILE A 632 12.51 -14.65 -7.67
N ASN A 633 13.37 -15.68 -7.66
CA ASN A 633 14.71 -15.58 -8.23
C ASN A 633 14.67 -15.42 -9.75
N ASP A 634 13.79 -16.15 -10.44
CA ASP A 634 13.73 -16.19 -11.89
C ASP A 634 13.03 -14.98 -12.50
N THR A 635 12.03 -14.42 -11.81
CA THR A 635 11.23 -13.32 -12.35
C THR A 635 11.14 -12.12 -11.42
N GLY A 636 11.03 -12.31 -10.10
CA GLY A 636 10.87 -11.22 -9.13
C GLY A 636 12.09 -10.32 -9.01
N ILE A 637 13.28 -10.89 -8.79
CA ILE A 637 14.54 -10.14 -8.72
C ILE A 637 14.86 -9.44 -10.05
N PRO A 638 14.72 -10.08 -11.23
CA PRO A 638 14.84 -9.40 -12.51
C PRO A 638 13.89 -8.21 -12.65
N ALA A 639 12.60 -8.39 -12.36
CA ALA A 639 11.60 -7.30 -12.44
C ALA A 639 11.99 -6.12 -11.51
N LEU A 640 12.38 -6.40 -10.28
CA LEU A 640 12.84 -5.39 -9.33
C LEU A 640 14.11 -4.68 -9.82
N SER A 641 15.03 -5.40 -10.45
CA SER A 641 16.28 -4.83 -11.00
C SER A 641 16.03 -3.89 -12.16
N GLU A 642 15.08 -4.22 -13.03
CA GLU A 642 14.69 -3.37 -14.15
C GLU A 642 14.03 -2.07 -13.68
N ASP A 643 13.11 -2.18 -12.71
CA ASP A 643 12.38 -1.04 -12.15
C ASP A 643 13.30 0.00 -11.51
N THR A 644 14.34 -0.43 -10.85
CA THR A 644 15.17 0.46 -10.03
C THR A 644 16.42 0.96 -10.73
N ASN A 645 16.74 0.45 -11.92
CA ASN A 645 18.02 0.66 -12.61
C ASN A 645 19.26 0.32 -11.77
N ASN A 646 19.07 -0.28 -10.59
CA ASN A 646 20.13 -0.74 -9.71
C ASN A 646 20.41 -2.21 -10.00
N LYS A 647 21.50 -2.50 -10.66
CA LYS A 647 21.84 -3.87 -11.05
C LYS A 647 23.03 -4.41 -10.27
N PRO A 648 22.85 -5.60 -9.69
CA PRO A 648 21.61 -6.34 -9.46
C PRO A 648 20.83 -5.77 -8.25
N ALA A 649 19.49 -5.76 -8.32
CA ALA A 649 18.68 -5.51 -7.14
C ALA A 649 18.84 -6.67 -6.15
N THR A 650 18.65 -6.36 -4.89
CA THR A 650 18.68 -7.34 -3.80
C THR A 650 17.32 -7.34 -3.10
N ASP A 651 16.86 -8.52 -2.70
CA ASP A 651 15.62 -8.66 -1.94
C ASP A 651 15.86 -8.27 -0.47
N THR A 652 16.01 -6.97 -0.23
CA THR A 652 16.24 -6.41 1.11
C THR A 652 15.26 -5.27 1.41
N GLN A 653 15.12 -4.94 2.69
CA GLN A 653 14.29 -3.83 3.13
C GLN A 653 14.80 -2.45 2.71
N MET A 654 16.02 -2.33 2.24
CA MET A 654 16.60 -1.07 1.76
C MET A 654 16.47 -0.88 0.25
N GLN A 655 16.02 -1.91 -0.48
CA GLN A 655 15.83 -1.81 -1.92
C GLN A 655 14.70 -0.84 -2.25
N ARG A 656 15.00 0.21 -3.01
CA ARG A 656 14.00 1.18 -3.48
C ARG A 656 13.08 0.53 -4.52
N LEU A 657 11.88 1.05 -4.64
CA LEU A 657 10.91 0.69 -5.67
C LEU A 657 10.98 1.66 -6.85
N TRP A 658 10.33 1.33 -7.95
CA TRP A 658 10.30 2.13 -9.17
C TRP A 658 10.03 3.62 -8.95
N TRP A 659 9.03 3.96 -8.13
CA TRP A 659 8.64 5.34 -7.84
C TRP A 659 9.50 5.98 -6.72
N ASP A 660 10.20 5.19 -5.92
CA ASP A 660 11.04 5.66 -4.81
C ASP A 660 12.45 6.04 -5.30
N VAL A 661 12.55 7.05 -6.13
CA VAL A 661 13.82 7.50 -6.69
C VAL A 661 14.56 8.45 -5.77
N ASP A 662 15.89 8.34 -5.73
CA ASP A 662 16.76 9.23 -4.97
C ASP A 662 17.01 10.52 -5.77
N ALA A 663 16.03 11.40 -5.73
CA ALA A 663 16.04 12.68 -6.43
C ALA A 663 15.37 13.76 -5.57
N PRO A 664 15.67 15.05 -5.81
CA PRO A 664 14.96 16.15 -5.19
C PRO A 664 13.44 16.06 -5.41
N ASN A 665 12.66 16.65 -4.50
CA ASN A 665 11.20 16.63 -4.61
C ASN A 665 10.68 17.52 -5.75
N PHE A 666 11.48 18.51 -6.19
CA PHE A 666 11.16 19.45 -7.27
C PHE A 666 12.31 19.66 -8.22
#